data_9414bf1c71257f5101e64f7edd73352a
#
_entry.id   9414bf1c71257f5101e64f7edd73352a
#
_cell.length_a   1.000
_cell.length_b   1.000
_cell.length_c   1.000
_cell.angle_alpha   90.00
_cell.angle_beta   90.00
_cell.angle_gamma   90.00
#
_symmetry.space_group_name_H-M   'P 1'
#
loop_
_entity.id
_entity.type
_entity.pdbx_description
1 polymer ?
#
loop_
_entity_poly.entity_id
_entity_poly.type
_entity_poly.pdbx_seq_one_letter_code
_entity_poly.pdbx_strand_id
1 'polypeptide(L)'
;MGIETKFKFKSKAASLLVGVSMLAISSTASGLETLPEDKSMSGMKIELVGRDDLWTYKSCDNYNESPLTKSYVDAGKLPPVNERMPKEPWMAKTDQMVDGIGEYGGTFRHVIGGRPEGFNWLAGQSQGWGGINIQLMESLTRLGPLWQIKPDEANPLPNLAKDWEWSSDRKSLTMNLIEGARWSDGDIFDTEDIDFWWNDNVQDANVASRLPKDALGAGTTLEILGPYSFKFNFDEPKGNAVLAQLAYMGGAPGPSHVMKPLHPAHNSDATYESYANGMPASVLPIVTLGAYVPVVHKVDELMVMKRNPYYWKVDEECNQLPYYNETIYKLTSWDDRTTQALAGTGDFSNMENPGNYVEALKQNKDPNSPVKSVFGTRLIAWDLMMNLSSDFGVSSDYERELRQLFRNVEFRKAISHAMDRDTMGQSVARGPFFHPHAGGFVAGSPFHNFEDSIYYGYNASGANSILDGLGLKDSDGNGIRNLPNGGADLVIDILHSSTRSTDIKLADAAVSMFEAIGIKPVLKPSDNTDAFTDNGNWSMFIAREHWVVATKNIGDRLPTTTQNPAWHRDNGGDLLPFEETLVEKAKGILATNDLSEVASLARDIQRVRTENVYTVGLIQAPAALLINKRIKNNHPGAPVYMYEWAEDGVMLSLIHISEPTRPSS
;
A
#
# COMPACT_ATOMS: atom_id res chain seq x y z
N MET A 1 19.32 47.30 -39.34
CA MET A 1 18.87 46.86 -40.66
C MET A 1 18.32 45.43 -40.41
N GLY A 2 17.11 45.18 -40.20
CA GLY A 2 15.86 45.55 -40.81
C GLY A 2 15.49 44.50 -41.87
N ILE A 3 14.49 43.70 -41.61
CA ILE A 3 13.33 43.46 -42.47
C ILE A 3 12.44 42.39 -41.82
N GLU A 4 11.26 42.86 -41.38
CA GLU A 4 10.08 42.05 -41.13
C GLU A 4 9.43 41.61 -42.43
N THR A 5 8.84 40.42 -42.47
CA THR A 5 7.84 40.12 -43.52
C THR A 5 6.66 39.34 -42.87
N LYS A 6 5.56 40.09 -42.73
CA LYS A 6 4.22 39.57 -42.44
C LYS A 6 3.59 38.96 -43.68
N PHE A 7 3.06 37.75 -43.59
CA PHE A 7 2.11 37.21 -44.57
C PHE A 7 0.71 37.06 -43.95
N LYS A 8 -0.21 37.86 -44.50
CA LYS A 8 -1.66 37.69 -44.27
C LYS A 8 -2.25 36.82 -45.39
N PHE A 9 -2.98 35.80 -45.05
CA PHE A 9 -3.89 35.14 -45.99
C PHE A 9 -5.33 35.44 -45.59
N LYS A 10 -6.09 36.03 -46.49
CA LYS A 10 -7.54 36.14 -46.49
C LYS A 10 -8.09 34.98 -47.32
N SER A 11 -9.07 34.24 -46.82
CA SER A 11 -9.92 33.41 -47.65
C SER A 11 -11.39 33.78 -47.46
N LYS A 12 -12.06 33.93 -48.58
CA LYS A 12 -13.47 34.27 -48.70
C LYS A 12 -14.36 33.04 -48.52
N ALA A 13 -15.43 33.24 -47.82
CA ALA A 13 -16.54 32.28 -47.70
C ALA A 13 -17.32 32.17 -49.02
N ALA A 14 -17.82 30.98 -49.29
CA ALA A 14 -18.93 30.76 -50.21
C ALA A 14 -19.89 29.74 -49.52
N SER A 15 -21.07 30.23 -49.22
CA SER A 15 -22.16 29.44 -48.63
C SER A 15 -22.87 28.65 -49.73
N LEU A 16 -23.15 27.38 -49.47
CA LEU A 16 -24.21 26.62 -50.15
C LEU A 16 -25.09 25.96 -49.13
N LEU A 17 -26.31 26.44 -48.99
CA LEU A 17 -27.41 25.81 -48.24
C LEU A 17 -27.94 24.62 -49.05
N VAL A 18 -27.88 23.41 -48.48
CA VAL A 18 -28.76 22.32 -48.85
C VAL A 18 -29.45 21.85 -47.58
N GLY A 19 -30.76 22.13 -47.53
CA GLY A 19 -31.61 21.69 -46.43
C GLY A 19 -31.91 20.20 -46.56
N VAL A 20 -31.53 19.43 -45.55
CA VAL A 20 -32.06 18.09 -45.29
C VAL A 20 -32.62 18.13 -43.87
N SER A 21 -33.94 18.06 -43.76
CA SER A 21 -34.65 17.89 -42.50
C SER A 21 -34.35 16.50 -41.96
N MET A 22 -33.38 16.38 -41.03
CA MET A 22 -33.29 15.21 -40.18
C MET A 22 -34.10 15.45 -38.91
N LEU A 23 -35.07 14.57 -38.69
CA LEU A 23 -35.71 14.41 -37.38
C LEU A 23 -34.59 14.13 -36.36
N ALA A 24 -34.37 15.08 -35.47
CA ALA A 24 -33.54 14.88 -34.30
C ALA A 24 -34.28 13.93 -33.35
N ILE A 25 -33.92 12.65 -33.39
CA ILE A 25 -34.12 11.79 -32.24
C ILE A 25 -33.06 12.28 -31.22
N SER A 26 -33.51 13.04 -30.24
CA SER A 26 -32.73 13.40 -29.08
C SER A 26 -32.49 12.14 -28.24
N SER A 27 -31.48 11.34 -28.62
CA SER A 27 -30.80 10.51 -27.65
C SER A 27 -30.07 11.47 -26.75
N THR A 28 -30.55 11.68 -25.55
CA THR A 28 -29.73 12.20 -24.45
C THR A 28 -28.63 11.15 -24.18
N ALA A 29 -27.56 11.21 -24.95
CA ALA A 29 -26.32 10.65 -24.51
C ALA A 29 -25.96 11.45 -23.25
N SER A 30 -26.20 10.88 -22.07
CA SER A 30 -25.59 11.35 -20.84
C SER A 30 -24.09 11.32 -21.10
N GLY A 31 -23.48 12.48 -21.30
CA GLY A 31 -22.05 12.59 -21.53
C GLY A 31 -21.34 11.90 -20.38
N LEU A 32 -20.42 11.00 -20.70
CA LEU A 32 -19.53 10.43 -19.70
C LEU A 32 -18.79 11.60 -19.06
N GLU A 33 -18.98 11.77 -17.77
CA GLU A 33 -18.28 12.80 -17.00
C GLU A 33 -16.88 12.31 -16.68
N THR A 34 -15.87 13.15 -16.88
CA THR A 34 -14.53 12.92 -16.34
C THR A 34 -14.49 13.33 -14.88
N LEU A 35 -13.74 12.62 -14.08
CA LEU A 35 -13.51 12.98 -12.68
C LEU A 35 -12.94 14.41 -12.62
N PRO A 36 -13.51 15.32 -11.81
CA PRO A 36 -12.98 16.67 -11.67
C PRO A 36 -11.53 16.68 -11.21
N GLU A 37 -10.71 17.56 -11.77
CA GLU A 37 -9.33 17.76 -11.28
C GLU A 37 -9.34 18.27 -9.85
N ASP A 38 -8.53 17.65 -8.98
CA ASP A 38 -8.39 18.10 -7.60
C ASP A 38 -7.44 19.29 -7.48
N LYS A 39 -8.01 20.50 -7.43
CA LYS A 39 -7.25 21.74 -7.28
C LYS A 39 -6.95 22.11 -5.84
N SER A 40 -7.60 21.47 -4.87
CA SER A 40 -7.47 21.83 -3.43
C SER A 40 -6.09 21.52 -2.87
N MET A 41 -5.39 20.53 -3.44
CA MET A 41 -4.08 20.07 -3.01
C MET A 41 -2.96 20.42 -4.00
N SER A 42 -3.24 21.20 -5.04
CA SER A 42 -2.31 21.52 -6.15
C SER A 42 -1.04 22.28 -5.72
N GLY A 43 -1.01 22.90 -4.54
CA GLY A 43 0.14 23.59 -3.99
C GLY A 43 1.13 22.72 -3.22
N MET A 44 0.80 21.45 -2.98
CA MET A 44 1.62 20.52 -2.21
C MET A 44 2.47 19.68 -3.15
N LYS A 45 3.54 20.27 -3.69
CA LYS A 45 4.48 19.57 -4.54
C LYS A 45 5.60 18.98 -3.70
N ILE A 46 5.87 17.69 -3.92
CA ILE A 46 7.09 17.03 -3.47
C ILE A 46 8.19 17.40 -4.46
N GLU A 47 9.33 17.81 -3.98
CA GLU A 47 10.51 17.98 -4.81
C GLU A 47 11.02 16.60 -5.21
N LEU A 48 10.99 16.31 -6.51
CA LEU A 48 11.43 15.02 -7.05
C LEU A 48 12.93 15.07 -7.30
N VAL A 49 13.61 14.06 -6.81
CA VAL A 49 15.06 13.88 -6.90
C VAL A 49 15.43 12.72 -7.83
N GLY A 50 16.69 12.68 -8.25
CA GLY A 50 17.23 11.52 -8.94
C GLY A 50 17.37 10.32 -7.99
N ARG A 51 17.27 9.13 -8.54
CA ARG A 51 17.43 7.88 -7.78
C ARG A 51 18.76 7.82 -7.04
N ASP A 52 19.84 8.23 -7.70
CA ASP A 52 21.20 8.19 -7.16
C ASP A 52 21.50 9.33 -6.19
N ASP A 53 20.56 10.27 -5.98
CA ASP A 53 20.73 11.37 -5.03
C ASP A 53 20.41 10.97 -3.58
N LEU A 54 19.80 9.81 -3.36
CA LEU A 54 19.29 9.39 -2.05
C LEU A 54 20.24 8.53 -1.24
N TRP A 55 20.99 7.63 -1.89
CA TRP A 55 21.91 6.69 -1.21
C TRP A 55 22.99 6.18 -2.17
N THR A 56 23.94 5.47 -1.57
CA THR A 56 24.97 4.71 -2.28
C THR A 56 25.40 3.48 -1.45
N TYR A 57 26.15 2.56 -2.04
CA TYR A 57 26.89 1.55 -1.30
C TYR A 57 28.35 1.96 -1.29
N LYS A 58 28.92 2.19 -0.12
CA LYS A 58 30.28 2.67 0.01
C LYS A 58 30.88 2.31 1.36
N SER A 59 32.11 1.82 1.36
CA SER A 59 32.91 1.61 2.56
C SER A 59 33.34 2.94 3.19
N CYS A 60 33.52 2.92 4.50
CA CYS A 60 34.15 3.98 5.26
C CYS A 60 35.53 3.54 5.75
N ASP A 61 36.47 4.48 5.83
CA ASP A 61 37.79 4.20 6.41
C ASP A 61 37.66 3.82 7.90
N ASN A 62 36.75 4.48 8.60
CA ASN A 62 36.38 4.20 9.99
C ASN A 62 34.89 4.50 10.19
N TYR A 63 34.20 3.64 10.92
CA TYR A 63 32.82 3.84 11.33
C TYR A 63 32.74 4.45 12.72
N ASN A 64 31.76 5.29 12.95
CA ASN A 64 31.53 5.92 14.24
C ASN A 64 30.69 5.02 15.14
N GLU A 65 31.24 4.65 16.30
CA GLU A 65 30.54 3.90 17.33
C GLU A 65 29.45 4.76 17.95
N SER A 66 28.23 4.25 17.98
CA SER A 66 27.15 4.93 18.65
C SER A 66 27.44 5.05 20.17
N PRO A 67 27.22 6.22 20.79
CA PRO A 67 27.33 6.35 22.25
C PRO A 67 26.47 5.35 23.03
N LEU A 68 25.38 4.86 22.39
CA LEU A 68 24.43 3.93 23.00
C LEU A 68 24.99 2.50 23.12
N THR A 69 25.88 2.11 22.23
CA THR A 69 26.51 0.78 22.21
C THR A 69 27.90 0.76 22.81
N LYS A 70 28.53 1.94 22.93
CA LYS A 70 29.90 2.07 23.40
C LYS A 70 30.21 1.35 24.73
N SER A 71 29.32 1.39 25.68
CA SER A 71 29.50 0.72 26.98
C SER A 71 29.56 -0.82 26.85
N TYR A 72 28.87 -1.39 25.87
CA TYR A 72 28.91 -2.83 25.59
C TYR A 72 30.20 -3.21 24.89
N VAL A 73 30.69 -2.35 23.99
CA VAL A 73 32.00 -2.53 23.33
C VAL A 73 33.12 -2.44 24.36
N ASP A 74 33.11 -1.41 25.19
CA ASP A 74 34.09 -1.20 26.25
C ASP A 74 34.14 -2.37 27.26
N ALA A 75 33.01 -3.03 27.47
CA ALA A 75 32.87 -4.21 28.34
C ALA A 75 33.22 -5.55 27.62
N GLY A 76 33.59 -5.54 26.35
CA GLY A 76 33.87 -6.72 25.53
C GLY A 76 32.63 -7.60 25.25
N LYS A 77 31.40 -7.05 25.40
CA LYS A 77 30.16 -7.75 25.16
C LYS A 77 29.64 -7.59 23.73
N LEU A 78 30.19 -6.64 23.00
CA LEU A 78 29.89 -6.36 21.60
C LEU A 78 31.20 -6.08 20.88
N PRO A 79 31.44 -6.61 19.67
CA PRO A 79 32.59 -6.23 18.86
C PRO A 79 32.56 -4.72 18.52
N PRO A 80 33.72 -4.10 18.25
CA PRO A 80 33.80 -2.74 17.73
C PRO A 80 32.98 -2.59 16.44
N VAL A 81 32.43 -1.38 16.18
CA VAL A 81 31.56 -1.12 15.01
C VAL A 81 32.22 -1.52 13.69
N ASN A 82 33.55 -1.32 13.53
CA ASN A 82 34.26 -1.72 12.31
C ASN A 82 34.22 -3.23 12.03
N GLU A 83 34.01 -4.07 13.03
CA GLU A 83 33.89 -5.52 12.90
C GLU A 83 32.43 -5.98 12.67
N ARG A 84 31.48 -5.08 12.88
CA ARG A 84 30.03 -5.35 12.75
C ARG A 84 29.46 -4.89 11.43
N MET A 85 30.10 -3.93 10.76
CA MET A 85 29.63 -3.33 9.53
C MET A 85 29.97 -4.18 8.31
N PRO A 86 29.10 -4.20 7.29
CA PRO A 86 29.40 -4.83 6.01
C PRO A 86 30.56 -4.11 5.30
N LYS A 87 31.11 -4.79 4.29
CA LYS A 87 32.22 -4.27 3.49
C LYS A 87 31.89 -2.96 2.78
N GLU A 88 30.69 -2.88 2.23
CA GLU A 88 30.13 -1.69 1.59
C GLU A 88 28.68 -1.48 2.11
N PRO A 89 28.50 -0.81 3.26
CA PRO A 89 27.16 -0.58 3.79
C PRO A 89 26.32 0.29 2.86
N TRP A 90 25.02 0.17 2.98
CA TRP A 90 24.08 1.14 2.43
C TRP A 90 24.28 2.47 3.16
N MET A 91 24.56 3.51 2.41
CA MET A 91 24.89 4.84 2.94
C MET A 91 23.85 5.85 2.49
N ALA A 92 23.14 6.44 3.45
CA ALA A 92 22.22 7.55 3.19
C ALA A 92 22.99 8.82 2.85
N LYS A 93 22.61 9.48 1.74
CA LYS A 93 23.17 10.78 1.38
C LYS A 93 22.49 11.89 2.19
N THR A 94 23.29 12.77 2.73
CA THR A 94 22.84 13.79 3.68
C THR A 94 22.20 15.01 3.02
N ASP A 95 22.47 15.26 1.75
CA ASP A 95 21.86 16.35 0.98
C ASP A 95 20.33 16.25 0.90
N GLN A 96 19.79 15.03 1.07
CA GLN A 96 18.35 14.77 1.09
C GLN A 96 17.74 14.79 2.51
N MET A 97 18.55 14.97 3.53
CA MET A 97 18.08 15.10 4.92
C MET A 97 17.65 16.54 5.19
N VAL A 98 16.35 16.74 5.44
CA VAL A 98 15.75 18.08 5.58
C VAL A 98 16.36 18.90 6.74
N ASP A 99 16.71 18.23 7.83
CA ASP A 99 17.29 18.84 9.03
C ASP A 99 18.78 18.48 9.23
N GLY A 100 19.44 17.88 8.23
CA GLY A 100 20.83 17.44 8.26
C GLY A 100 21.07 16.12 8.96
N ILE A 101 22.33 15.83 9.27
CA ILE A 101 22.76 14.60 9.97
C ILE A 101 22.08 14.50 11.33
N GLY A 102 21.64 13.28 11.66
CA GLY A 102 20.90 13.01 12.88
C GLY A 102 21.77 12.93 14.13
N GLU A 103 21.14 13.07 15.29
CA GLU A 103 21.75 12.93 16.59
C GLU A 103 21.32 11.61 17.24
N TYR A 104 22.26 10.91 17.87
CA TYR A 104 21.94 9.70 18.63
C TYR A 104 21.17 9.99 19.90
N GLY A 105 20.11 9.25 20.16
CA GLY A 105 19.36 9.29 21.41
C GLY A 105 17.86 9.30 21.24
N GLY A 106 17.18 9.40 22.37
CA GLY A 106 15.75 9.54 22.43
C GLY A 106 14.94 8.26 22.17
N THR A 107 13.65 8.39 22.31
CA THR A 107 12.64 7.35 22.16
C THR A 107 11.58 7.79 21.17
N PHE A 108 11.32 7.00 20.15
CA PHE A 108 10.18 7.18 19.25
C PHE A 108 8.93 6.52 19.85
N ARG A 109 7.85 7.28 20.01
CA ARG A 109 6.59 6.82 20.61
C ARG A 109 5.51 6.75 19.56
N HIS A 110 5.04 5.55 19.29
CA HIS A 110 4.01 5.32 18.28
C HIS A 110 2.79 4.64 18.88
N VAL A 111 1.66 4.72 18.18
CA VAL A 111 0.40 4.10 18.55
C VAL A 111 -0.13 3.34 17.36
N ILE A 112 -0.47 2.08 17.56
CA ILE A 112 -1.01 1.22 16.50
C ILE A 112 -2.21 0.42 16.98
N GLY A 113 -3.11 0.09 16.04
CA GLY A 113 -4.24 -0.81 16.27
C GLY A 113 -3.93 -2.29 16.00
N GLY A 114 -2.82 -2.57 15.29
CA GLY A 114 -2.39 -3.95 15.01
C GLY A 114 -1.82 -4.64 16.26
N ARG A 115 -1.93 -5.94 16.29
CA ARG A 115 -1.40 -6.79 17.38
C ARG A 115 -0.40 -7.78 16.81
N PRO A 116 0.76 -8.00 17.45
CA PRO A 116 1.64 -9.10 17.09
C PRO A 116 0.97 -10.44 17.36
N GLU A 117 0.82 -11.25 16.32
CA GLU A 117 0.44 -12.65 16.43
C GLU A 117 1.66 -13.49 16.81
N GLY A 118 2.77 -13.18 16.18
CA GLY A 118 4.08 -13.78 16.35
C GLY A 118 5.09 -13.08 15.46
N PHE A 119 6.32 -13.59 15.45
CA PHE A 119 7.41 -12.99 14.67
C PHE A 119 7.91 -13.89 13.54
N ASN A 120 7.26 -15.03 13.28
CA ASN A 120 7.59 -15.84 12.12
C ASN A 120 6.92 -15.29 10.85
N TRP A 121 7.52 -14.24 10.28
CA TRP A 121 7.03 -13.65 9.01
C TRP A 121 7.20 -14.60 7.82
N LEU A 122 8.08 -15.58 7.88
CA LEU A 122 8.25 -16.61 6.84
C LEU A 122 7.00 -17.47 6.69
N ALA A 123 6.31 -17.74 7.80
CA ALA A 123 5.05 -18.49 7.83
C ALA A 123 3.80 -17.60 7.93
N GLY A 124 3.89 -16.34 7.50
CA GLY A 124 2.76 -15.44 7.33
C GLY A 124 2.25 -14.76 8.59
N GLN A 125 2.83 -14.99 9.79
CA GLN A 125 2.40 -14.31 11.00
C GLN A 125 2.53 -12.79 10.88
N SER A 126 1.57 -12.06 11.47
CA SER A 126 1.62 -10.60 11.55
C SER A 126 2.43 -10.16 12.78
N GLN A 127 3.43 -9.31 12.55
CA GLN A 127 4.25 -8.70 13.59
C GLN A 127 3.60 -7.42 14.16
N GLY A 128 2.42 -7.08 13.68
CA GLY A 128 1.74 -5.81 13.92
C GLY A 128 1.99 -4.81 12.81
N TRP A 129 0.91 -4.36 12.18
CA TRP A 129 0.95 -3.35 11.14
C TRP A 129 1.22 -1.96 11.71
N GLY A 130 1.77 -1.07 10.90
CA GLY A 130 1.98 0.32 11.27
C GLY A 130 3.39 0.62 11.79
N GLY A 131 4.39 -0.11 11.32
CA GLY A 131 5.81 0.18 11.51
C GLY A 131 6.59 -0.88 12.29
N ILE A 132 5.97 -1.75 13.09
CA ILE A 132 6.72 -2.82 13.79
C ILE A 132 7.40 -3.72 12.77
N ASN A 133 6.66 -4.20 11.80
CA ASN A 133 7.17 -5.12 10.78
C ASN A 133 8.36 -4.56 10.00
N ILE A 134 8.31 -3.28 9.57
CA ILE A 134 9.42 -2.67 8.82
C ILE A 134 10.66 -2.39 9.67
N GLN A 135 10.52 -2.27 10.96
CA GLN A 135 11.67 -2.11 11.86
C GLN A 135 12.41 -3.42 12.15
N LEU A 136 11.76 -4.57 11.92
CA LEU A 136 12.31 -5.89 12.18
C LEU A 136 12.94 -6.55 10.95
N MET A 137 12.38 -6.25 9.76
CA MET A 137 12.70 -6.95 8.53
C MET A 137 13.44 -6.05 7.54
N GLU A 138 14.26 -6.67 6.72
CA GLU A 138 14.82 -6.07 5.51
C GLU A 138 14.53 -6.99 4.32
N SER A 139 14.17 -6.40 3.20
CA SER A 139 13.85 -7.14 1.97
C SER A 139 14.98 -7.07 0.94
N LEU A 140 14.91 -7.92 -0.08
CA LEU A 140 15.93 -7.94 -1.15
C LEU A 140 15.97 -6.62 -1.92
N THR A 141 14.80 -6.07 -2.23
CA THR A 141 14.63 -4.77 -2.90
C THR A 141 13.71 -3.87 -2.09
N ARG A 142 13.58 -2.58 -2.47
CA ARG A 142 12.73 -1.61 -1.78
C ARG A 142 11.86 -0.82 -2.74
N LEU A 143 10.72 -0.34 -2.23
CA LEU A 143 9.82 0.60 -2.91
C LEU A 143 9.87 2.02 -2.29
N GLY A 144 10.34 2.17 -1.10
CA GLY A 144 10.50 3.48 -0.47
C GLY A 144 11.92 4.02 -0.69
N PRO A 145 12.11 5.31 -0.95
CA PRO A 145 11.09 6.37 -1.10
C PRO A 145 10.76 6.71 -2.58
N LEU A 146 10.24 5.76 -3.36
CA LEU A 146 9.86 6.00 -4.77
C LEU A 146 8.92 7.20 -4.96
N TRP A 147 8.17 7.61 -3.93
CA TRP A 147 7.34 8.82 -3.97
C TRP A 147 8.14 10.12 -4.17
N GLN A 148 9.43 10.11 -3.88
CA GLN A 148 10.34 11.24 -4.02
C GLN A 148 11.18 11.15 -5.30
N ILE A 149 11.19 10.02 -5.97
CA ILE A 149 12.01 9.77 -7.16
C ILE A 149 11.24 10.19 -8.42
N LYS A 150 11.97 10.75 -9.39
CA LYS A 150 11.41 11.08 -10.71
C LYS A 150 10.74 9.85 -11.33
N PRO A 151 9.56 10.00 -11.94
CA PRO A 151 8.78 8.86 -12.46
C PRO A 151 9.52 8.00 -13.49
N ASP A 152 10.41 8.58 -14.29
CA ASP A 152 11.24 7.89 -15.27
C ASP A 152 12.40 7.10 -14.65
N GLU A 153 12.68 7.30 -13.36
CA GLU A 153 13.68 6.56 -12.59
C GLU A 153 13.04 5.66 -11.49
N ALA A 154 11.71 5.63 -11.39
CA ALA A 154 10.96 5.02 -10.30
C ALA A 154 10.85 3.47 -10.40
N ASN A 155 11.96 2.79 -10.65
CA ASN A 155 12.08 1.34 -10.50
C ASN A 155 12.35 0.95 -9.05
N PRO A 156 12.04 -0.29 -8.64
CA PRO A 156 12.42 -0.79 -7.32
C PRO A 156 13.91 -0.60 -7.02
N LEU A 157 14.21 -0.33 -5.78
CA LEU A 157 15.52 0.11 -5.30
C LEU A 157 16.33 -1.06 -4.73
N PRO A 158 17.67 -1.04 -4.80
CA PRO A 158 18.53 -1.98 -4.09
C PRO A 158 18.36 -1.89 -2.56
N ASN A 159 18.50 -3.03 -1.89
CA ASN A 159 18.52 -3.12 -0.43
C ASN A 159 19.46 -4.26 0.01
N LEU A 160 18.96 -5.40 0.51
CA LEU A 160 19.85 -6.57 0.79
C LEU A 160 20.53 -7.10 -0.48
N ALA A 161 19.82 -7.08 -1.61
CA ALA A 161 20.45 -7.21 -2.92
C ALA A 161 20.94 -5.82 -3.35
N LYS A 162 22.26 -5.62 -3.32
CA LYS A 162 22.88 -4.33 -3.65
C LYS A 162 22.87 -4.01 -5.13
N ASP A 163 22.87 -5.03 -5.96
CA ASP A 163 22.76 -4.93 -7.42
C ASP A 163 22.20 -6.23 -8.02
N TRP A 164 21.83 -6.15 -9.30
CA TRP A 164 21.35 -7.30 -10.06
C TRP A 164 21.58 -7.13 -11.56
N GLU A 165 21.64 -8.28 -12.24
CA GLU A 165 21.78 -8.34 -13.68
C GLU A 165 20.74 -9.31 -14.29
N TRP A 166 20.08 -8.83 -15.33
CA TRP A 166 19.17 -9.64 -16.13
C TRP A 166 19.92 -10.31 -17.29
N SER A 167 19.61 -11.58 -17.57
CA SER A 167 20.03 -12.18 -18.85
C SER A 167 19.41 -11.43 -20.03
N SER A 168 20.04 -11.51 -21.20
CA SER A 168 19.58 -10.81 -22.41
C SER A 168 18.19 -11.26 -22.88
N ASP A 169 17.81 -12.50 -22.61
CA ASP A 169 16.48 -13.05 -22.89
C ASP A 169 15.48 -12.86 -21.73
N ARG A 170 15.94 -12.22 -20.63
CA ARG A 170 15.16 -11.95 -19.42
C ARG A 170 14.55 -13.19 -18.75
N LYS A 171 15.12 -14.34 -19.00
CA LYS A 171 14.76 -15.60 -18.35
C LYS A 171 15.58 -15.90 -17.11
N SER A 172 16.52 -15.04 -16.74
CA SER A 172 17.17 -15.14 -15.44
C SER A 172 17.51 -13.75 -14.86
N LEU A 173 17.56 -13.70 -13.54
CA LEU A 173 17.91 -12.54 -12.74
C LEU A 173 18.98 -12.95 -11.74
N THR A 174 20.22 -12.53 -11.95
CA THR A 174 21.29 -12.70 -10.98
C THR A 174 21.26 -11.53 -9.99
N MET A 175 21.31 -11.83 -8.69
CA MET A 175 21.30 -10.83 -7.62
C MET A 175 22.52 -11.00 -6.74
N ASN A 176 23.16 -9.89 -6.38
CA ASN A 176 24.33 -9.87 -5.49
C ASN A 176 23.93 -9.24 -4.16
N LEU A 177 24.16 -9.97 -3.07
CA LEU A 177 23.86 -9.53 -1.72
C LEU A 177 24.93 -8.57 -1.19
N ILE A 178 24.55 -7.82 -0.18
CA ILE A 178 25.49 -7.03 0.62
C ILE A 178 26.40 -7.96 1.42
N GLU A 179 27.72 -7.86 1.20
CA GLU A 179 28.71 -8.72 1.84
C GLU A 179 29.03 -8.28 3.28
N GLY A 180 28.79 -9.16 4.25
CA GLY A 180 29.12 -8.95 5.65
C GLY A 180 28.02 -8.29 6.49
N ALA A 181 26.80 -8.15 5.97
CA ALA A 181 25.64 -7.83 6.80
C ALA A 181 25.40 -8.95 7.83
N ARG A 182 24.92 -8.58 9.02
CA ARG A 182 24.74 -9.52 10.12
C ARG A 182 23.36 -9.42 10.73
N TRP A 183 22.85 -10.55 11.16
CA TRP A 183 21.69 -10.64 12.03
C TRP A 183 21.97 -10.00 13.39
N SER A 184 20.95 -9.68 14.16
CA SER A 184 21.07 -8.96 15.44
C SER A 184 21.81 -9.73 16.54
N ASP A 185 22.00 -11.02 16.38
CA ASP A 185 22.83 -11.87 17.25
C ASP A 185 24.28 -11.99 16.78
N GLY A 186 24.61 -11.40 15.62
CA GLY A 186 25.95 -11.35 15.04
C GLY A 186 26.22 -12.41 13.98
N ASP A 187 25.31 -13.32 13.71
CA ASP A 187 25.47 -14.29 12.61
C ASP A 187 25.44 -13.61 11.25
N ILE A 188 26.12 -14.19 10.26
CA ILE A 188 26.26 -13.58 8.93
C ILE A 188 24.98 -13.81 8.12
N PHE A 189 24.49 -12.75 7.46
CA PHE A 189 23.47 -12.86 6.44
C PHE A 189 24.11 -13.24 5.11
N ASP A 190 23.71 -14.36 4.53
CA ASP A 190 24.22 -14.84 3.26
C ASP A 190 23.16 -15.64 2.45
N THR A 191 23.63 -16.37 1.43
CA THR A 191 22.75 -17.16 0.55
C THR A 191 22.14 -18.40 1.22
N GLU A 192 22.58 -18.83 2.40
CA GLU A 192 21.89 -19.90 3.14
C GLU A 192 20.51 -19.40 3.63
N ASP A 193 20.42 -18.11 4.02
CA ASP A 193 19.15 -17.48 4.39
C ASP A 193 18.21 -17.37 3.19
N ILE A 194 18.76 -17.08 1.99
CA ILE A 194 18.01 -16.98 0.74
C ILE A 194 17.48 -18.35 0.30
N ASP A 195 18.33 -19.38 0.37
CA ASP A 195 17.97 -20.75 0.04
C ASP A 195 16.83 -21.24 0.93
N PHE A 196 16.96 -21.05 2.26
CA PHE A 196 15.95 -21.41 3.22
C PHE A 196 14.64 -20.64 3.00
N TRP A 197 14.72 -19.31 2.80
CA TRP A 197 13.53 -18.49 2.52
C TRP A 197 12.81 -18.95 1.26
N TRP A 198 13.55 -19.22 0.17
CA TRP A 198 12.93 -19.59 -1.10
C TRP A 198 12.43 -21.03 -1.12
N ASN A 199 13.34 -21.99 -0.88
CA ASN A 199 13.01 -23.39 -1.09
C ASN A 199 12.15 -24.00 0.03
N ASP A 200 12.44 -23.65 1.28
CA ASP A 200 11.72 -24.23 2.43
C ASP A 200 10.45 -23.44 2.82
N ASN A 201 10.35 -22.15 2.41
CA ASN A 201 9.19 -21.36 2.80
C ASN A 201 8.33 -20.92 1.61
N VAL A 202 8.90 -20.24 0.60
CA VAL A 202 8.11 -19.76 -0.54
C VAL A 202 7.60 -20.93 -1.39
N GLN A 203 8.41 -21.96 -1.63
CA GLN A 203 8.06 -23.10 -2.48
C GLN A 203 7.33 -24.22 -1.73
N ASP A 204 7.37 -24.25 -0.42
CA ASP A 204 6.61 -25.23 0.37
C ASP A 204 5.12 -24.83 0.47
N ALA A 205 4.26 -25.64 -0.13
CA ALA A 205 2.81 -25.42 -0.13
C ALA A 205 2.14 -25.50 1.27
N ASN A 206 2.83 -26.04 2.27
CA ASN A 206 2.32 -26.12 3.64
C ASN A 206 2.70 -24.88 4.48
N VAL A 207 3.54 -24.00 3.96
CA VAL A 207 3.94 -22.74 4.61
C VAL A 207 3.11 -21.59 4.04
N ALA A 208 2.45 -20.83 4.91
CA ALA A 208 1.68 -19.64 4.52
C ALA A 208 2.61 -18.45 4.24
N SER A 209 3.51 -18.59 3.25
CA SER A 209 4.47 -17.54 2.90
C SER A 209 3.79 -16.24 2.46
N ARG A 210 4.37 -15.09 2.82
CA ARG A 210 3.93 -13.77 2.37
C ARG A 210 4.20 -13.51 0.88
N LEU A 211 5.16 -14.18 0.29
CA LEU A 211 5.34 -14.23 -1.15
C LEU A 211 4.62 -15.48 -1.66
N PRO A 212 3.54 -15.36 -2.43
CA PRO A 212 2.91 -16.52 -3.04
C PRO A 212 3.90 -17.31 -3.90
N LYS A 213 3.79 -18.64 -3.90
CA LYS A 213 4.69 -19.54 -4.63
C LYS A 213 4.96 -19.12 -6.07
N ASP A 214 3.92 -18.67 -6.77
CA ASP A 214 3.99 -18.29 -8.19
C ASP A 214 4.09 -16.77 -8.41
N ALA A 215 4.39 -15.99 -7.36
CA ALA A 215 4.45 -14.53 -7.46
C ALA A 215 5.52 -14.02 -8.43
N LEU A 216 6.61 -14.78 -8.61
CA LEU A 216 7.66 -14.49 -9.60
C LEU A 216 7.40 -15.20 -10.94
N GLY A 217 6.34 -15.98 -11.04
CA GLY A 217 5.96 -16.83 -12.16
C GLY A 217 6.08 -18.31 -11.81
N ALA A 218 5.13 -19.11 -12.33
CA ALA A 218 5.18 -20.56 -12.18
C ALA A 218 6.50 -21.11 -12.75
N GLY A 219 7.04 -22.13 -12.11
CA GLY A 219 8.29 -22.78 -12.54
C GLY A 219 9.58 -21.99 -12.20
N THR A 220 9.48 -20.86 -11.50
CA THR A 220 10.66 -20.12 -11.05
C THR A 220 11.52 -20.97 -10.10
N THR A 221 12.82 -21.06 -10.40
CA THR A 221 13.80 -21.79 -9.57
C THR A 221 14.91 -20.87 -9.07
N LEU A 222 15.50 -21.23 -7.95
CA LEU A 222 16.65 -20.56 -7.36
C LEU A 222 17.94 -21.37 -7.60
N GLU A 223 19.03 -20.70 -7.97
CA GLU A 223 20.38 -21.25 -8.11
C GLU A 223 21.34 -20.43 -7.26
N ILE A 224 22.03 -21.06 -6.30
CA ILE A 224 23.06 -20.42 -5.50
C ILE A 224 24.37 -20.41 -6.28
N LEU A 225 24.96 -19.23 -6.48
CA LEU A 225 26.18 -19.04 -7.24
C LEU A 225 27.41 -18.86 -6.31
N GLY A 226 27.20 -18.47 -5.07
CA GLY A 226 28.22 -18.25 -4.07
C GLY A 226 27.62 -17.71 -2.78
N PRO A 227 28.42 -17.39 -1.75
CA PRO A 227 27.92 -16.96 -0.45
C PRO A 227 27.08 -15.67 -0.50
N TYR A 228 27.29 -14.82 -1.51
CA TYR A 228 26.62 -13.53 -1.65
C TYR A 228 26.04 -13.32 -3.05
N SER A 229 25.85 -14.39 -3.82
CA SER A 229 25.27 -14.29 -5.16
C SER A 229 24.37 -15.48 -5.46
N PHE A 230 23.21 -15.20 -6.02
CA PHE A 230 22.22 -16.20 -6.43
C PHE A 230 21.51 -15.76 -7.70
N LYS A 231 20.79 -16.68 -8.31
CA LYS A 231 20.07 -16.44 -9.57
C LYS A 231 18.68 -17.06 -9.54
N PHE A 232 17.67 -16.28 -9.89
CA PHE A 232 16.36 -16.80 -10.26
C PHE A 232 16.37 -17.18 -11.75
N ASN A 233 15.83 -18.34 -12.07
CA ASN A 233 15.58 -18.78 -13.44
C ASN A 233 14.07 -18.86 -13.66
N PHE A 234 13.59 -18.34 -14.79
CA PHE A 234 12.19 -18.22 -15.15
C PHE A 234 11.90 -19.00 -16.45
N ASP A 235 10.71 -19.61 -16.53
CA ASP A 235 10.24 -20.27 -17.74
C ASP A 235 9.97 -19.28 -18.89
N GLU A 236 9.55 -18.05 -18.53
CA GLU A 236 9.22 -17.00 -19.49
C GLU A 236 10.00 -15.69 -19.17
N PRO A 237 10.22 -14.81 -20.17
CA PRO A 237 10.81 -13.49 -19.91
C PRO A 237 10.04 -12.69 -18.87
N LYS A 238 10.74 -12.04 -17.95
CA LYS A 238 10.16 -11.22 -16.88
C LYS A 238 10.58 -9.75 -16.95
N GLY A 239 9.70 -8.88 -16.48
CA GLY A 239 9.95 -7.46 -16.31
C GLY A 239 10.42 -7.09 -14.91
N ASN A 240 10.65 -5.77 -14.69
CA ASN A 240 11.08 -5.23 -13.40
C ASN A 240 10.00 -5.34 -12.30
N ALA A 241 8.78 -5.75 -12.62
CA ALA A 241 7.75 -6.05 -11.63
C ALA A 241 8.16 -7.19 -10.67
N VAL A 242 9.02 -8.12 -11.09
CA VAL A 242 9.63 -9.13 -10.21
C VAL A 242 10.35 -8.46 -9.04
N LEU A 243 11.10 -7.38 -9.29
CA LEU A 243 11.80 -6.62 -8.25
C LEU A 243 10.81 -6.01 -7.24
N ALA A 244 9.63 -5.55 -7.70
CA ALA A 244 8.60 -5.05 -6.81
C ALA A 244 7.99 -6.16 -5.91
N GLN A 245 7.92 -7.40 -6.39
CA GLN A 245 7.48 -8.53 -5.57
C GLN A 245 8.52 -8.89 -4.50
N LEU A 246 9.81 -8.70 -4.78
CA LEU A 246 10.93 -8.94 -3.85
C LEU A 246 11.12 -7.82 -2.81
N ALA A 247 10.23 -6.82 -2.80
CA ALA A 247 10.20 -5.76 -1.80
C ALA A 247 9.26 -6.10 -0.65
N TYR A 248 9.46 -5.42 0.48
CA TYR A 248 8.66 -5.53 1.68
C TYR A 248 8.63 -6.97 2.23
N MET A 249 7.56 -7.36 2.93
CA MET A 249 7.46 -8.66 3.62
C MET A 249 7.61 -9.86 2.69
N GLY A 250 7.19 -9.75 1.43
CA GLY A 250 7.30 -10.85 0.46
C GLY A 250 8.76 -11.20 0.15
N GLY A 251 9.62 -10.21 0.04
CA GLY A 251 11.04 -10.38 -0.26
C GLY A 251 11.97 -10.33 0.96
N ALA A 252 11.45 -10.49 2.17
CA ALA A 252 12.23 -10.45 3.41
C ALA A 252 12.63 -11.87 3.84
N PRO A 253 13.91 -12.27 3.70
CA PRO A 253 14.40 -13.53 4.22
C PRO A 253 14.37 -13.56 5.76
N GLY A 254 14.44 -14.75 6.34
CA GLY A 254 14.51 -14.95 7.79
C GLY A 254 15.80 -15.65 8.21
N PRO A 255 16.16 -15.60 9.51
CA PRO A 255 17.42 -16.17 10.03
C PRO A 255 17.39 -17.70 9.92
N SER A 256 18.07 -18.25 8.92
CA SER A 256 18.12 -19.69 8.63
C SER A 256 18.68 -20.49 9.82
N HIS A 257 19.73 -19.98 10.45
CA HIS A 257 20.39 -20.61 11.62
C HIS A 257 19.43 -20.76 12.82
N VAL A 258 18.40 -19.91 12.94
CA VAL A 258 17.37 -19.98 13.98
C VAL A 258 16.16 -20.80 13.54
N MET A 259 15.69 -20.58 12.31
CA MET A 259 14.40 -21.07 11.85
C MET A 259 14.46 -22.45 11.19
N LYS A 260 15.57 -22.78 10.52
CA LYS A 260 15.76 -24.06 9.84
C LYS A 260 15.65 -25.27 10.79
N PRO A 261 16.20 -25.23 12.03
CA PRO A 261 16.00 -26.29 13.01
C PRO A 261 14.56 -26.48 13.50
N LEU A 262 13.69 -25.51 13.28
CA LEU A 262 12.28 -25.57 13.65
C LEU A 262 11.37 -26.04 12.50
N HIS A 263 11.92 -26.10 11.27
CA HIS A 263 11.15 -26.42 10.07
C HIS A 263 11.01 -27.94 9.88
N PRO A 264 9.81 -28.48 9.54
CA PRO A 264 9.59 -29.93 9.37
C PRO A 264 10.49 -30.61 8.36
N ALA A 265 10.98 -29.91 7.32
CA ALA A 265 11.91 -30.45 6.35
C ALA A 265 13.29 -30.78 6.95
N HIS A 266 13.66 -30.17 8.08
CA HIS A 266 14.96 -30.32 8.76
C HIS A 266 14.86 -30.92 10.16
N ASN A 267 13.63 -31.05 10.70
CA ASN A 267 13.37 -31.59 12.04
C ASN A 267 12.12 -32.48 12.01
N SER A 268 12.30 -33.79 12.13
CA SER A 268 11.22 -34.77 12.09
C SER A 268 10.22 -34.64 13.24
N ASP A 269 10.59 -33.99 14.34
CA ASP A 269 9.73 -33.76 15.49
C ASP A 269 8.88 -32.48 15.38
N ALA A 270 9.18 -31.63 14.39
CA ALA A 270 8.45 -30.41 14.13
C ALA A 270 7.18 -30.67 13.27
N THR A 271 6.19 -29.82 13.45
CA THR A 271 5.01 -29.72 12.58
C THR A 271 4.95 -28.34 11.94
N TYR A 272 4.21 -28.16 10.85
CA TYR A 272 4.01 -26.84 10.24
C TYR A 272 3.32 -25.86 11.21
N GLU A 273 2.46 -26.34 12.08
CA GLU A 273 1.86 -25.54 13.16
C GLU A 273 2.90 -25.08 14.17
N SER A 274 3.78 -25.99 14.64
CA SER A 274 4.87 -25.61 15.55
C SER A 274 5.89 -24.69 14.88
N TYR A 275 6.16 -24.87 13.60
CA TYR A 275 7.02 -24.00 12.81
C TYR A 275 6.41 -22.59 12.67
N ALA A 276 5.14 -22.48 12.30
CA ALA A 276 4.45 -21.19 12.22
C ALA A 276 4.55 -20.42 13.55
N ASN A 277 4.47 -21.12 14.68
CA ASN A 277 4.60 -20.54 16.02
C ASN A 277 6.06 -20.51 16.54
N GLY A 278 7.05 -20.73 15.70
CA GLY A 278 8.46 -20.90 16.10
C GLY A 278 9.13 -19.64 16.69
N MET A 279 8.59 -18.46 16.40
CA MET A 279 8.99 -17.18 17.02
C MET A 279 7.77 -16.50 17.67
N PRO A 280 7.28 -17.01 18.81
CA PRO A 280 6.09 -16.47 19.44
C PRO A 280 6.36 -15.09 20.05
N ALA A 281 5.35 -14.22 20.05
CA ALA A 281 5.45 -12.85 20.57
C ALA A 281 5.76 -12.78 22.09
N SER A 282 5.69 -13.90 22.80
CA SER A 282 6.02 -14.02 24.22
C SER A 282 7.49 -14.33 24.52
N VAL A 283 8.28 -14.71 23.51
CA VAL A 283 9.70 -15.09 23.67
C VAL A 283 10.59 -14.05 22.99
N LEU A 284 11.22 -13.19 23.78
CA LEU A 284 12.02 -12.07 23.33
C LEU A 284 13.40 -12.08 24.00
N PRO A 285 14.44 -11.52 23.37
CA PRO A 285 14.46 -10.94 22.03
C PRO A 285 14.41 -12.02 20.92
N ILE A 286 13.93 -11.62 19.73
CA ILE A 286 14.07 -12.43 18.52
C ILE A 286 15.25 -11.94 17.67
N VAL A 287 15.75 -12.78 16.78
CA VAL A 287 16.78 -12.43 15.81
C VAL A 287 16.16 -11.68 14.63
N THR A 288 16.68 -10.49 14.31
CA THR A 288 16.19 -9.60 13.24
C THR A 288 17.33 -9.07 12.39
N LEU A 289 17.03 -8.65 11.16
CA LEU A 289 18.00 -7.98 10.26
C LEU A 289 17.71 -6.47 10.17
N GLY A 290 16.56 -6.04 10.65
CA GLY A 290 16.10 -4.64 10.63
C GLY A 290 16.78 -3.77 11.68
N ALA A 291 16.37 -2.49 11.71
CA ALA A 291 16.98 -1.46 12.56
C ALA A 291 16.76 -1.68 14.06
N TYR A 292 15.76 -2.45 14.45
CA TYR A 292 15.38 -2.65 15.85
C TYR A 292 15.10 -4.11 16.18
N VAL A 293 15.25 -4.42 17.46
CA VAL A 293 15.03 -5.75 18.05
C VAL A 293 13.94 -5.64 19.12
N PRO A 294 12.85 -6.40 19.07
CA PRO A 294 11.83 -6.40 20.10
C PRO A 294 12.36 -7.04 21.39
N VAL A 295 12.20 -6.32 22.50
CA VAL A 295 12.73 -6.73 23.82
C VAL A 295 11.65 -6.81 24.89
N VAL A 296 10.52 -6.16 24.69
CA VAL A 296 9.35 -6.24 25.59
C VAL A 296 8.09 -6.32 24.75
N HIS A 297 7.23 -7.26 25.05
CA HIS A 297 5.86 -7.29 24.57
C HIS A 297 4.92 -7.56 25.74
N LYS A 298 4.02 -6.62 25.97
CA LYS A 298 2.87 -6.80 26.88
C LYS A 298 1.61 -6.80 26.00
N VAL A 299 0.93 -7.92 26.03
CA VAL A 299 -0.26 -8.16 25.22
C VAL A 299 -1.26 -7.04 25.42
N ASP A 300 -1.80 -6.48 24.33
CA ASP A 300 -2.77 -5.39 24.29
C ASP A 300 -2.35 -4.08 25.00
N GLU A 301 -1.09 -3.97 25.41
CA GLU A 301 -0.58 -2.79 26.10
C GLU A 301 0.51 -2.08 25.30
N LEU A 302 1.66 -2.73 25.15
CA LEU A 302 2.81 -2.12 24.48
C LEU A 302 3.84 -3.11 23.95
N MET A 303 4.60 -2.66 22.97
CA MET A 303 5.85 -3.26 22.52
C MET A 303 6.99 -2.27 22.63
N VAL A 304 8.13 -2.71 23.15
CA VAL A 304 9.38 -1.95 23.17
C VAL A 304 10.41 -2.65 22.30
N MET A 305 11.01 -1.89 21.41
CA MET A 305 12.11 -2.35 20.59
C MET A 305 13.36 -1.50 20.85
N LYS A 306 14.51 -2.13 20.89
CA LYS A 306 15.81 -1.49 21.07
C LYS A 306 16.57 -1.50 19.75
N ARG A 307 17.43 -0.53 19.55
CA ARG A 307 18.34 -0.44 18.44
C ARG A 307 19.08 -1.76 18.22
N ASN A 308 19.15 -2.22 16.96
CA ASN A 308 19.96 -3.35 16.55
C ASN A 308 21.44 -2.92 16.45
N PRO A 309 22.36 -3.48 17.27
CA PRO A 309 23.77 -3.08 17.24
C PRO A 309 24.52 -3.56 15.98
N TYR A 310 23.93 -4.48 15.21
CA TYR A 310 24.48 -4.98 13.94
C TYR A 310 23.79 -4.40 12.72
N TYR A 311 22.96 -3.33 12.88
CA TYR A 311 22.29 -2.75 11.74
C TYR A 311 23.29 -2.19 10.72
N TRP A 312 23.13 -2.56 9.48
CA TRP A 312 24.12 -2.51 8.41
C TRP A 312 24.09 -1.24 7.55
N LYS A 313 23.29 -0.23 7.94
CA LYS A 313 23.17 1.05 7.23
C LYS A 313 23.89 2.16 7.98
N VAL A 314 24.41 3.14 7.22
CA VAL A 314 25.12 4.32 7.75
C VAL A 314 24.65 5.61 7.08
N ASP A 315 25.05 6.75 7.63
CA ASP A 315 25.02 8.06 6.94
C ASP A 315 26.38 8.38 6.29
N GLU A 316 26.47 9.53 5.59
CA GLU A 316 27.70 9.96 4.92
C GLU A 316 28.87 10.31 5.86
N GLU A 317 28.61 10.56 7.14
CA GLU A 317 29.66 10.70 8.17
C GLU A 317 30.05 9.36 8.78
N CYS A 318 29.56 8.24 8.20
CA CYS A 318 29.84 6.88 8.66
C CYS A 318 29.30 6.58 10.07
N ASN A 319 28.26 7.29 10.50
CA ASN A 319 27.52 6.95 11.71
C ASN A 319 26.63 5.76 11.48
N GLN A 320 26.75 4.72 12.31
CA GLN A 320 25.86 3.55 12.21
C GLN A 320 24.42 3.93 12.57
N LEU A 321 23.47 3.68 11.69
CA LEU A 321 22.05 3.88 11.95
C LEU A 321 21.47 2.77 12.87
N PRO A 322 20.28 2.93 13.46
CA PRO A 322 19.42 4.08 13.56
C PRO A 322 19.92 5.15 14.56
N TYR A 323 19.43 6.40 14.48
CA TYR A 323 19.83 7.42 15.41
C TYR A 323 19.18 7.28 16.78
N TYR A 324 17.86 7.00 16.88
CA TYR A 324 17.22 6.89 18.18
C TYR A 324 17.40 5.50 18.81
N ASN A 325 17.37 5.49 20.15
CA ASN A 325 17.76 4.35 20.95
C ASN A 325 16.70 3.25 20.98
N GLU A 326 15.44 3.66 21.01
CA GLU A 326 14.32 2.74 21.15
C GLU A 326 13.07 3.24 20.51
N THR A 327 12.18 2.31 20.23
CA THR A 327 10.81 2.58 19.79
C THR A 327 9.84 1.96 20.78
N ILE A 328 8.78 2.70 21.11
CA ILE A 328 7.69 2.22 21.95
C ILE A 328 6.40 2.28 21.14
N TYR A 329 5.80 1.13 20.95
CA TYR A 329 4.49 1.00 20.31
C TYR A 329 3.43 0.76 21.38
N LYS A 330 2.52 1.71 21.56
CA LYS A 330 1.33 1.51 22.38
C LYS A 330 0.28 0.79 21.53
N LEU A 331 -0.22 -0.33 22.05
CA LEU A 331 -1.17 -1.19 21.37
C LEU A 331 -2.59 -0.79 21.77
N THR A 332 -3.28 0.00 20.94
CA THR A 332 -4.65 0.45 21.22
C THR A 332 -5.47 0.48 19.93
N SER A 333 -6.39 1.40 19.73
CA SER A 333 -7.13 1.53 18.48
C SER A 333 -6.39 2.37 17.44
N TRP A 334 -6.71 2.19 16.15
CA TRP A 334 -6.18 3.03 15.07
C TRP A 334 -6.56 4.50 15.24
N ASP A 335 -7.77 4.79 15.70
CA ASP A 335 -8.24 6.17 15.92
C ASP A 335 -7.49 6.89 17.06
N ASP A 336 -7.03 6.14 18.07
CA ASP A 336 -6.26 6.67 19.20
C ASP A 336 -4.87 7.20 18.79
N ARG A 337 -4.32 6.69 17.69
CA ARG A 337 -3.05 7.17 17.10
C ARG A 337 -3.06 8.69 16.91
N THR A 338 -4.09 9.20 16.24
CA THR A 338 -4.21 10.64 15.96
C THR A 338 -4.47 11.43 17.24
N THR A 339 -5.29 10.94 18.15
CA THR A 339 -5.59 11.57 19.43
C THR A 339 -4.32 11.73 20.26
N GLN A 340 -3.50 10.70 20.39
CA GLN A 340 -2.25 10.77 21.14
C GLN A 340 -1.17 11.62 20.46
N ALA A 341 -1.13 11.63 19.13
CA ALA A 341 -0.25 12.54 18.40
C ALA A 341 -0.65 14.01 18.66
N LEU A 342 -1.94 14.35 18.57
CA LEU A 342 -2.45 15.69 18.90
C LEU A 342 -2.12 16.11 20.34
N ALA A 343 -2.19 15.18 21.28
CA ALA A 343 -1.83 15.41 22.69
C ALA A 343 -0.31 15.48 22.94
N GLY A 344 0.53 15.19 21.93
CA GLY A 344 1.99 15.13 22.06
C GLY A 344 2.52 13.92 22.84
N THR A 345 1.68 12.94 23.17
CA THR A 345 2.06 11.68 23.82
C THR A 345 2.46 10.60 22.83
N GLY A 346 2.00 10.69 21.57
CA GLY A 346 2.51 10.00 20.40
C GLY A 346 3.32 10.94 19.53
N ASP A 347 4.26 10.42 18.76
CA ASP A 347 5.15 11.25 17.94
C ASP A 347 4.69 11.36 16.48
N PHE A 348 3.78 10.49 16.07
CA PHE A 348 3.42 10.32 14.68
C PHE A 348 1.98 9.81 14.48
N SER A 349 1.27 10.36 13.49
CA SER A 349 0.03 9.80 12.96
C SER A 349 -0.09 10.03 11.46
N ASN A 350 -0.49 9.01 10.74
CA ASN A 350 -0.83 9.11 9.32
C ASN A 350 -2.24 9.67 9.08
N MET A 351 -2.95 10.06 10.13
CA MET A 351 -4.26 10.70 10.07
C MET A 351 -5.28 9.98 9.16
N GLU A 352 -5.35 8.66 9.26
CA GLU A 352 -6.33 7.85 8.50
C GLU A 352 -7.78 8.30 8.77
N ASN A 353 -8.04 8.88 9.93
CA ASN A 353 -9.32 9.46 10.25
C ASN A 353 -9.36 10.95 9.88
N PRO A 354 -9.94 11.32 8.71
CA PRO A 354 -10.00 12.71 8.27
C PRO A 354 -10.85 13.60 9.18
N GLY A 355 -11.67 13.04 10.07
CA GLY A 355 -12.44 13.79 11.06
C GLY A 355 -11.58 14.68 11.96
N ASN A 356 -10.32 14.33 12.15
CA ASN A 356 -9.36 15.07 12.96
C ASN A 356 -8.61 16.18 12.20
N TYR A 357 -8.81 16.36 10.90
CA TYR A 357 -8.05 17.34 10.09
C TYR A 357 -8.25 18.78 10.56
N VAL A 358 -9.47 19.16 10.97
CA VAL A 358 -9.75 20.49 11.45
C VAL A 358 -8.97 20.81 12.74
N GLU A 359 -8.89 19.83 13.66
CA GLU A 359 -8.13 19.98 14.89
C GLU A 359 -6.62 20.04 14.60
N ALA A 360 -6.12 19.20 13.73
CA ALA A 360 -4.72 19.22 13.29
C ALA A 360 -4.33 20.57 12.69
N LEU A 361 -5.20 21.20 11.89
CA LEU A 361 -4.97 22.55 11.36
C LEU A 361 -4.95 23.63 12.44
N LYS A 362 -5.78 23.51 13.49
CA LYS A 362 -5.74 24.44 14.63
C LYS A 362 -4.43 24.30 15.39
N GLN A 363 -4.03 23.05 15.70
CA GLN A 363 -2.76 22.75 16.36
C GLN A 363 -1.56 23.26 15.55
N ASN A 364 -1.60 23.13 14.22
CA ASN A 364 -0.54 23.63 13.35
C ASN A 364 -0.38 25.16 13.38
N LYS A 365 -1.44 25.90 13.72
CA LYS A 365 -1.40 27.37 13.89
C LYS A 365 -0.96 27.80 15.28
N ASP A 366 -0.98 26.93 16.27
CA ASP A 366 -0.54 27.21 17.61
C ASP A 366 0.98 27.04 17.72
N PRO A 367 1.76 28.12 18.00
CA PRO A 367 3.20 28.02 18.18
C PRO A 367 3.61 27.10 19.34
N ASN A 368 2.75 26.99 20.36
CA ASN A 368 3.00 26.17 21.56
C ASN A 368 2.58 24.69 21.35
N SER A 369 1.91 24.36 20.24
CA SER A 369 1.56 22.98 19.95
C SER A 369 2.81 22.10 19.83
N PRO A 370 2.83 20.90 20.43
CA PRO A 370 3.95 19.97 20.28
C PRO A 370 4.03 19.37 18.88
N VAL A 371 2.98 19.52 18.06
CA VAL A 371 2.87 18.86 16.75
C VAL A 371 2.81 19.86 15.60
N LYS A 372 3.19 19.38 14.43
CA LYS A 372 2.96 20.01 13.13
C LYS A 372 2.19 19.02 12.23
N SER A 373 1.36 19.54 11.35
CA SER A 373 0.68 18.77 10.33
C SER A 373 1.21 19.10 8.95
N VAL A 374 1.42 18.08 8.13
CA VAL A 374 1.82 18.19 6.74
C VAL A 374 0.78 17.44 5.90
N PHE A 375 0.13 18.15 4.99
CA PHE A 375 -0.80 17.55 4.04
C PHE A 375 -0.08 17.35 2.72
N GLY A 376 -0.25 16.18 2.13
CA GLY A 376 0.32 15.80 0.84
C GLY A 376 -0.74 15.42 -0.19
N THR A 377 -0.30 14.76 -1.24
CA THR A 377 -1.17 14.23 -2.28
C THR A 377 -2.13 13.17 -1.71
N ARG A 378 -3.21 12.88 -2.43
CA ARG A 378 -4.20 11.89 -2.00
C ARG A 378 -3.70 10.49 -2.27
N LEU A 379 -3.47 9.71 -1.22
CA LEU A 379 -2.99 8.33 -1.30
C LEU A 379 -3.94 7.32 -0.69
N ILE A 380 -5.05 7.78 -0.10
CA ILE A 380 -6.08 6.94 0.51
C ILE A 380 -7.40 7.23 -0.17
N ALA A 381 -8.08 6.18 -0.59
CA ALA A 381 -9.43 6.21 -1.11
C ALA A 381 -10.31 5.17 -0.41
N TRP A 382 -11.60 5.27 -0.61
CA TRP A 382 -12.58 4.26 -0.23
C TRP A 382 -13.43 3.88 -1.41
N ASP A 383 -13.63 2.59 -1.56
CA ASP A 383 -14.45 2.00 -2.60
C ASP A 383 -15.58 1.17 -1.99
N LEU A 384 -16.70 1.12 -2.67
CA LEU A 384 -17.72 0.11 -2.50
C LEU A 384 -17.45 -1.01 -3.52
N MET A 385 -16.98 -2.14 -3.06
CA MET A 385 -16.74 -3.33 -3.85
C MET A 385 -18.00 -4.17 -3.94
N MET A 386 -18.24 -4.81 -5.07
CA MET A 386 -19.31 -5.78 -5.28
C MET A 386 -18.67 -7.13 -5.55
N ASN A 387 -19.16 -8.18 -4.92
CA ASN A 387 -18.63 -9.51 -5.15
C ASN A 387 -19.08 -10.04 -6.52
N LEU A 388 -18.15 -10.12 -7.45
CA LEU A 388 -18.42 -10.50 -8.85
C LEU A 388 -18.30 -12.01 -9.11
N SER A 389 -17.86 -12.80 -8.12
CA SER A 389 -17.78 -14.26 -8.26
C SER A 389 -19.17 -14.86 -8.46
N SER A 390 -19.35 -15.75 -9.41
CA SER A 390 -20.67 -16.36 -9.70
C SER A 390 -21.10 -17.37 -8.63
N ASP A 391 -20.14 -18.14 -8.10
CA ASP A 391 -20.41 -19.29 -7.23
C ASP A 391 -19.56 -19.31 -5.93
N PHE A 392 -18.41 -18.62 -5.89
CA PHE A 392 -17.55 -18.64 -4.71
C PHE A 392 -18.23 -17.97 -3.50
N GLY A 393 -18.47 -18.75 -2.44
CA GLY A 393 -19.14 -18.31 -1.22
C GLY A 393 -20.65 -18.16 -1.33
N VAL A 394 -21.27 -18.55 -2.46
CA VAL A 394 -22.73 -18.49 -2.67
C VAL A 394 -23.39 -19.63 -1.91
N SER A 395 -24.35 -19.31 -1.04
CA SER A 395 -25.08 -20.26 -0.19
C SER A 395 -26.56 -20.41 -0.54
N SER A 396 -27.11 -19.53 -1.40
CA SER A 396 -28.53 -19.53 -1.77
C SER A 396 -28.77 -19.11 -3.21
N ASP A 397 -29.95 -19.43 -3.77
CA ASP A 397 -30.36 -18.97 -5.09
C ASP A 397 -30.53 -17.45 -5.12
N TYR A 398 -30.96 -16.84 -4.02
CA TYR A 398 -31.06 -15.39 -3.89
C TYR A 398 -29.66 -14.72 -4.05
N GLU A 399 -28.65 -15.23 -3.36
CA GLU A 399 -27.30 -14.73 -3.50
C GLU A 399 -26.76 -14.91 -4.93
N ARG A 400 -27.07 -16.05 -5.56
CA ARG A 400 -26.69 -16.28 -6.96
C ARG A 400 -27.32 -15.22 -7.90
N GLU A 401 -28.59 -14.88 -7.70
CA GLU A 401 -29.25 -13.82 -8.46
C GLU A 401 -28.60 -12.45 -8.20
N LEU A 402 -28.26 -12.12 -6.95
CA LEU A 402 -27.50 -10.90 -6.63
C LEU A 402 -26.18 -10.84 -7.35
N ARG A 403 -25.41 -11.96 -7.38
CA ARG A 403 -24.11 -12.02 -8.09
C ARG A 403 -24.32 -11.74 -9.60
N GLN A 404 -25.36 -12.24 -10.21
CA GLN A 404 -25.68 -11.93 -11.61
C GLN A 404 -25.95 -10.45 -11.83
N LEU A 405 -26.65 -9.79 -10.90
CA LEU A 405 -26.83 -8.33 -10.94
C LEU A 405 -25.50 -7.59 -10.80
N PHE A 406 -24.64 -7.97 -9.85
CA PHE A 406 -23.32 -7.32 -9.65
C PHE A 406 -22.42 -7.47 -10.89
N ARG A 407 -22.54 -8.57 -11.62
CA ARG A 407 -21.83 -8.82 -12.88
C ARG A 407 -22.35 -7.96 -14.04
N ASN A 408 -23.57 -7.41 -13.94
CA ASN A 408 -24.13 -6.52 -14.94
C ASN A 408 -23.54 -5.10 -14.76
N VAL A 409 -22.87 -4.58 -15.78
CA VAL A 409 -22.22 -3.26 -15.75
C VAL A 409 -23.22 -2.13 -15.55
N GLU A 410 -24.43 -2.24 -16.10
CA GLU A 410 -25.46 -1.20 -15.93
C GLU A 410 -25.95 -1.13 -14.48
N PHE A 411 -26.06 -2.27 -13.79
CA PHE A 411 -26.33 -2.27 -12.36
C PHE A 411 -25.20 -1.55 -11.57
N ARG A 412 -23.94 -1.84 -11.86
CA ARG A 412 -22.81 -1.18 -11.20
C ARG A 412 -22.78 0.34 -11.47
N LYS A 413 -23.13 0.77 -12.71
CA LYS A 413 -23.29 2.19 -13.05
C LYS A 413 -24.43 2.84 -12.27
N ALA A 414 -25.58 2.16 -12.14
CA ALA A 414 -26.69 2.65 -11.34
C ALA A 414 -26.29 2.87 -9.87
N ILE A 415 -25.57 1.93 -9.27
CA ILE A 415 -25.05 2.08 -7.91
C ILE A 415 -24.05 3.26 -7.84
N SER A 416 -23.17 3.42 -8.83
CA SER A 416 -22.24 4.56 -8.86
C SER A 416 -22.99 5.91 -8.93
N HIS A 417 -24.02 5.99 -9.77
CA HIS A 417 -24.88 7.19 -9.87
C HIS A 417 -25.70 7.46 -8.60
N ALA A 418 -25.98 6.44 -7.80
CA ALA A 418 -26.69 6.62 -6.53
C ALA A 418 -25.82 7.25 -5.44
N MET A 419 -24.49 7.13 -5.53
CA MET A 419 -23.57 7.60 -4.48
C MET A 419 -23.33 9.10 -4.58
N ASP A 420 -23.89 9.87 -3.64
CA ASP A 420 -23.58 11.29 -3.43
C ASP A 420 -22.27 11.43 -2.67
N ARG A 421 -21.19 11.51 -3.42
CA ARG A 421 -19.82 11.54 -2.90
C ARG A 421 -19.52 12.80 -2.09
N ASP A 422 -20.20 13.91 -2.38
CA ASP A 422 -20.05 15.15 -1.63
C ASP A 422 -20.66 15.01 -0.24
N THR A 423 -21.87 14.49 -0.12
CA THR A 423 -22.51 14.18 1.16
C THR A 423 -21.72 13.13 1.93
N MET A 424 -21.22 12.08 1.28
CA MET A 424 -20.37 11.07 1.90
C MET A 424 -19.10 11.69 2.47
N GLY A 425 -18.40 12.51 1.69
CA GLY A 425 -17.19 13.19 2.14
C GLY A 425 -17.42 14.10 3.34
N GLN A 426 -18.52 14.86 3.34
CA GLN A 426 -18.91 15.74 4.45
C GLN A 426 -19.28 14.96 5.72
N SER A 427 -19.81 13.74 5.59
CA SER A 427 -20.09 12.88 6.75
C SER A 427 -18.80 12.45 7.45
N VAL A 428 -17.73 12.30 6.71
CA VAL A 428 -16.41 11.89 7.22
C VAL A 428 -15.64 13.07 7.78
N ALA A 429 -15.51 14.16 7.02
CA ALA A 429 -14.73 15.33 7.43
C ALA A 429 -15.36 16.63 6.93
N ARG A 430 -15.30 17.67 7.76
CA ARG A 430 -15.74 19.03 7.36
C ARG A 430 -14.64 19.71 6.54
N GLY A 431 -15.03 20.45 5.53
CA GLY A 431 -14.11 21.25 4.72
C GLY A 431 -13.59 20.49 3.47
N PRO A 432 -12.56 21.01 2.80
CA PRO A 432 -12.10 20.52 1.49
C PRO A 432 -11.10 19.36 1.61
N PHE A 433 -11.29 18.44 2.57
CA PHE A 433 -10.32 17.37 2.85
C PHE A 433 -10.57 16.10 2.05
N PHE A 434 -11.66 16.03 1.30
CA PHE A 434 -11.96 14.88 0.46
C PHE A 434 -12.13 15.32 -1.00
N HIS A 435 -12.06 14.35 -1.88
CA HIS A 435 -12.34 14.49 -3.30
C HIS A 435 -13.08 13.24 -3.77
N PRO A 436 -14.00 13.34 -4.72
CA PRO A 436 -14.64 12.17 -5.31
C PRO A 436 -13.59 11.19 -5.87
N HIS A 437 -13.87 9.91 -5.77
CA HIS A 437 -13.04 8.83 -6.35
C HIS A 437 -13.84 8.11 -7.43
N ALA A 438 -13.16 7.79 -8.54
CA ALA A 438 -13.76 7.03 -9.64
C ALA A 438 -13.52 5.52 -9.51
N GLY A 439 -12.65 5.10 -8.61
CA GLY A 439 -12.09 3.75 -8.50
C GLY A 439 -10.72 3.63 -9.18
N GLY A 440 -9.94 2.64 -8.82
CA GLY A 440 -8.63 2.38 -9.39
C GLY A 440 -7.47 3.09 -8.69
N PHE A 441 -6.54 3.69 -9.45
CA PHE A 441 -5.42 4.41 -8.87
C PHE A 441 -5.88 5.64 -8.07
N VAL A 442 -5.24 5.86 -6.94
CA VAL A 442 -5.44 7.08 -6.14
C VAL A 442 -4.75 8.27 -6.80
N ALA A 443 -5.25 9.50 -6.58
CA ALA A 443 -4.75 10.69 -7.26
C ALA A 443 -3.27 11.02 -7.01
N GLY A 444 -2.69 10.56 -5.90
CA GLY A 444 -1.26 10.68 -5.61
C GLY A 444 -0.37 9.65 -6.29
N SER A 445 -0.94 8.68 -6.99
CA SER A 445 -0.17 7.74 -7.81
C SER A 445 0.41 8.45 -9.04
N PRO A 446 1.68 8.19 -9.40
CA PRO A 446 2.24 8.70 -10.65
C PRO A 446 1.54 8.14 -11.90
N PHE A 447 0.74 7.10 -11.75
CA PHE A 447 -0.01 6.43 -12.81
C PHE A 447 -1.47 6.90 -12.91
N HIS A 448 -1.93 7.74 -11.98
CA HIS A 448 -3.28 8.30 -12.05
C HIS A 448 -3.37 9.39 -13.11
N ASN A 449 -4.43 9.34 -13.93
CA ASN A 449 -4.78 10.41 -14.84
C ASN A 449 -6.28 10.70 -14.71
N PHE A 450 -6.63 11.96 -14.42
CA PHE A 450 -8.03 12.39 -14.30
C PHE A 450 -8.80 12.25 -15.62
N GLU A 451 -8.14 12.46 -16.77
CA GLU A 451 -8.73 12.36 -18.10
C GLU A 451 -9.05 10.91 -18.50
N ASP A 452 -8.33 9.93 -17.97
CA ASP A 452 -8.56 8.52 -18.23
C ASP A 452 -9.55 7.88 -17.26
N SER A 453 -9.96 8.60 -16.21
CA SER A 453 -10.92 8.12 -15.22
C SER A 453 -12.34 8.44 -15.67
N ILE A 454 -13.11 7.42 -16.05
CA ILE A 454 -14.52 7.57 -16.36
C ILE A 454 -15.29 7.71 -15.05
N TYR A 455 -16.04 8.79 -14.92
CA TYR A 455 -16.74 9.14 -13.69
C TYR A 455 -18.25 9.12 -13.88
N TYR A 456 -18.92 8.28 -13.11
CA TYR A 456 -20.38 8.24 -13.03
C TYR A 456 -20.82 9.04 -11.80
N GLY A 457 -21.01 10.36 -12.00
CA GLY A 457 -21.37 11.32 -10.96
C GLY A 457 -22.76 11.06 -10.38
N TYR A 458 -23.06 11.74 -9.24
CA TYR A 458 -24.36 11.58 -8.56
C TYR A 458 -25.55 11.95 -9.44
N ASN A 459 -26.42 10.99 -9.68
CA ASN A 459 -27.65 11.13 -10.46
C ASN A 459 -28.68 10.07 -10.04
N ALA A 460 -29.34 10.29 -8.92
CA ALA A 460 -30.31 9.33 -8.38
C ALA A 460 -31.48 9.04 -9.36
N SER A 461 -31.92 10.01 -10.17
CA SER A 461 -32.95 9.77 -11.17
C SER A 461 -32.48 8.91 -12.33
N GLY A 462 -31.22 9.09 -12.77
CA GLY A 462 -30.59 8.25 -13.76
C GLY A 462 -30.39 6.82 -13.23
N ALA A 463 -29.97 6.68 -11.98
CA ALA A 463 -29.84 5.38 -11.32
C ALA A 463 -31.17 4.62 -11.31
N ASN A 464 -32.27 5.29 -10.91
CA ASN A 464 -33.61 4.71 -10.93
C ASN A 464 -34.02 4.27 -12.34
N SER A 465 -33.74 5.09 -13.36
CA SER A 465 -34.11 4.77 -14.76
C SER A 465 -33.33 3.54 -15.26
N ILE A 466 -32.07 3.40 -14.90
CA ILE A 466 -31.25 2.22 -15.24
C ILE A 466 -31.82 0.98 -14.55
N LEU A 467 -32.12 1.05 -13.24
CA LEU A 467 -32.68 -0.08 -12.49
C LEU A 467 -34.05 -0.50 -13.06
N ASP A 468 -34.90 0.46 -13.44
CA ASP A 468 -36.17 0.18 -14.11
C ASP A 468 -35.96 -0.56 -15.45
N GLY A 469 -34.93 -0.14 -16.22
CA GLY A 469 -34.55 -0.77 -17.48
C GLY A 469 -34.04 -2.22 -17.31
N LEU A 470 -33.46 -2.54 -16.15
CA LEU A 470 -33.05 -3.88 -15.78
C LEU A 470 -34.23 -4.76 -15.27
N GLY A 471 -35.42 -4.20 -15.18
CA GLY A 471 -36.60 -4.91 -14.70
C GLY A 471 -36.69 -4.99 -13.16
N LEU A 472 -35.84 -4.26 -12.46
CA LEU A 472 -35.85 -4.15 -10.99
C LEU A 472 -36.92 -3.10 -10.61
N LYS A 473 -38.12 -3.54 -10.27
CA LYS A 473 -39.27 -2.66 -9.95
C LYS A 473 -39.87 -3.05 -8.61
N ASP A 474 -40.36 -2.09 -7.86
CA ASP A 474 -41.24 -2.32 -6.71
C ASP A 474 -42.58 -2.85 -7.24
N SER A 475 -42.78 -4.16 -7.18
CA SER A 475 -43.93 -4.85 -7.75
C SER A 475 -45.06 -5.07 -6.74
N ASP A 476 -44.80 -4.94 -5.45
CA ASP A 476 -45.74 -5.14 -4.36
C ASP A 476 -46.10 -3.83 -3.61
N GLY A 477 -45.40 -2.72 -3.93
CA GLY A 477 -45.69 -1.40 -3.39
C GLY A 477 -45.12 -1.16 -1.99
N ASN A 478 -44.15 -1.94 -1.58
CA ASN A 478 -43.51 -1.83 -0.25
C ASN A 478 -42.36 -0.80 -0.18
N GLY A 479 -42.01 -0.17 -1.31
CA GLY A 479 -40.95 0.80 -1.44
C GLY A 479 -39.59 0.18 -1.76
N ILE A 480 -39.50 -1.15 -1.86
CA ILE A 480 -38.27 -1.89 -2.17
C ILE A 480 -38.44 -2.52 -3.55
N ARG A 481 -37.41 -2.39 -4.40
CA ARG A 481 -37.34 -3.06 -5.68
C ARG A 481 -37.29 -4.56 -5.51
N ASN A 482 -37.94 -5.28 -6.40
CA ASN A 482 -37.87 -6.74 -6.43
C ASN A 482 -36.87 -7.19 -7.49
N LEU A 483 -36.30 -8.37 -7.30
CA LEU A 483 -35.56 -9.09 -8.31
C LEU A 483 -36.42 -9.31 -9.55
N PRO A 484 -35.86 -9.47 -10.77
CA PRO A 484 -36.63 -9.60 -11.99
C PRO A 484 -37.74 -10.68 -11.91
N ASN A 485 -38.80 -10.46 -12.63
CA ASN A 485 -39.97 -11.37 -12.67
C ASN A 485 -40.77 -11.48 -11.36
N GLY A 486 -40.77 -10.44 -10.52
CA GLY A 486 -41.51 -10.41 -9.28
C GLY A 486 -40.88 -11.30 -8.19
N GLY A 487 -39.59 -11.44 -8.23
CA GLY A 487 -38.83 -12.16 -7.22
C GLY A 487 -38.83 -11.48 -5.84
N ALA A 488 -37.93 -11.89 -4.98
CA ALA A 488 -37.74 -11.34 -3.64
C ALA A 488 -37.33 -9.87 -3.66
N ASP A 489 -37.58 -9.17 -2.57
CA ASP A 489 -37.08 -7.80 -2.34
C ASP A 489 -35.59 -7.72 -2.53
N LEU A 490 -35.11 -6.62 -3.14
CA LEU A 490 -33.69 -6.37 -3.34
C LEU A 490 -33.08 -5.86 -2.04
N VAL A 491 -32.55 -6.80 -1.26
CA VAL A 491 -31.88 -6.58 0.02
C VAL A 491 -30.41 -6.90 -0.13
N ILE A 492 -29.52 -5.96 0.18
CA ILE A 492 -28.08 -6.14 -0.05
C ILE A 492 -27.29 -5.92 1.25
N ASP A 493 -26.53 -6.91 1.63
CA ASP A 493 -25.60 -6.83 2.75
C ASP A 493 -24.38 -5.97 2.37
N ILE A 494 -24.03 -5.01 3.24
CA ILE A 494 -22.87 -4.14 3.09
C ILE A 494 -21.91 -4.39 4.25
N LEU A 495 -20.84 -5.15 3.99
CA LEU A 495 -19.75 -5.39 4.91
C LEU A 495 -18.94 -4.09 5.09
N HIS A 496 -18.50 -3.82 6.31
CA HIS A 496 -17.58 -2.73 6.61
C HIS A 496 -16.81 -3.01 7.91
N SER A 497 -15.66 -2.35 8.09
CA SER A 497 -14.93 -2.46 9.36
C SER A 497 -15.72 -1.83 10.50
N SER A 498 -15.85 -2.54 11.63
CA SER A 498 -16.43 -2.01 12.87
C SER A 498 -15.42 -1.17 13.69
N THR A 499 -14.13 -1.20 13.34
CA THR A 499 -13.05 -0.55 14.08
C THR A 499 -12.49 0.71 13.40
N ARG A 500 -12.91 0.98 12.16
CA ARG A 500 -12.51 2.19 11.40
C ARG A 500 -13.68 3.16 11.29
N SER A 501 -13.57 4.30 11.94
CA SER A 501 -14.64 5.31 11.98
C SER A 501 -15.02 5.86 10.60
N THR A 502 -14.10 5.91 9.66
CA THR A 502 -14.39 6.36 8.28
C THR A 502 -15.26 5.35 7.56
N ASP A 503 -14.95 4.06 7.63
CA ASP A 503 -15.72 2.98 7.01
C ASP A 503 -17.15 2.96 7.55
N ILE A 504 -17.34 3.11 8.87
CA ILE A 504 -18.64 3.20 9.53
C ILE A 504 -19.45 4.38 8.98
N LYS A 505 -18.85 5.59 8.94
CA LYS A 505 -19.55 6.79 8.46
C LYS A 505 -19.95 6.70 6.98
N LEU A 506 -19.10 6.10 6.15
CA LEU A 506 -19.42 5.88 4.74
C LEU A 506 -20.53 4.85 4.57
N ALA A 507 -20.53 3.79 5.37
CA ALA A 507 -21.59 2.79 5.37
C ALA A 507 -22.93 3.40 5.81
N ASP A 508 -22.94 4.17 6.90
CA ASP A 508 -24.13 4.88 7.38
C ASP A 508 -24.66 5.86 6.32
N ALA A 509 -23.79 6.62 5.65
CA ALA A 509 -24.20 7.54 4.59
C ALA A 509 -24.77 6.81 3.37
N ALA A 510 -24.23 5.64 3.03
CA ALA A 510 -24.73 4.84 1.90
C ALA A 510 -26.16 4.34 2.11
N VAL A 511 -26.62 4.14 3.35
CA VAL A 511 -27.98 3.63 3.62
C VAL A 511 -29.05 4.47 2.93
N SER A 512 -29.08 5.76 3.19
CA SER A 512 -30.08 6.66 2.58
C SER A 512 -29.98 6.74 1.05
N MET A 513 -28.80 6.54 0.49
CA MET A 513 -28.57 6.57 -0.95
C MET A 513 -29.09 5.30 -1.63
N PHE A 514 -28.94 4.14 -1.01
CA PHE A 514 -29.55 2.89 -1.48
C PHE A 514 -31.08 2.93 -1.36
N GLU A 515 -31.61 3.43 -0.23
CA GLU A 515 -33.05 3.58 -0.03
C GLU A 515 -33.71 4.53 -1.06
N ALA A 516 -32.98 5.61 -1.44
CA ALA A 516 -33.46 6.55 -2.46
C ALA A 516 -33.64 5.94 -3.86
N ILE A 517 -32.99 4.81 -4.11
CA ILE A 517 -33.13 4.05 -5.36
C ILE A 517 -33.91 2.75 -5.18
N GLY A 518 -34.60 2.58 -4.04
CA GLY A 518 -35.48 1.43 -3.76
C GLY A 518 -34.70 0.14 -3.45
N ILE A 519 -33.48 0.20 -2.98
CA ILE A 519 -32.68 -0.95 -2.51
C ILE A 519 -32.61 -0.90 -0.99
N LYS A 520 -32.86 -2.03 -0.32
CA LYS A 520 -32.73 -2.14 1.13
C LYS A 520 -31.33 -2.58 1.52
N PRO A 521 -30.48 -1.69 2.07
CA PRO A 521 -29.18 -2.09 2.57
C PRO A 521 -29.28 -2.70 3.97
N VAL A 522 -28.41 -3.67 4.27
CA VAL A 522 -28.21 -4.25 5.60
C VAL A 522 -26.74 -4.13 5.96
N LEU A 523 -26.41 -3.28 6.92
CA LEU A 523 -25.02 -3.11 7.35
C LEU A 523 -24.52 -4.31 8.13
N LYS A 524 -23.32 -4.78 7.80
CA LYS A 524 -22.62 -5.92 8.39
C LYS A 524 -21.27 -5.45 8.96
N PRO A 525 -21.24 -4.85 10.17
CA PRO A 525 -20.01 -4.46 10.80
C PRO A 525 -19.19 -5.69 11.23
N SER A 526 -17.87 -5.69 10.96
CA SER A 526 -16.95 -6.74 11.41
C SER A 526 -15.62 -6.15 11.83
N ASP A 527 -15.01 -6.68 12.86
CA ASP A 527 -13.62 -6.41 13.25
C ASP A 527 -12.62 -7.24 12.44
N ASN A 528 -13.09 -8.32 11.81
CA ASN A 528 -12.34 -9.18 10.90
C ASN A 528 -13.05 -9.30 9.55
N THR A 529 -12.88 -8.31 8.68
CA THR A 529 -13.47 -8.32 7.33
C THR A 529 -12.84 -9.37 6.41
N ASP A 530 -11.57 -9.73 6.64
CA ASP A 530 -10.84 -10.70 5.83
C ASP A 530 -11.48 -12.09 5.90
N ALA A 531 -12.02 -12.48 7.07
CA ALA A 531 -12.72 -13.74 7.23
C ALA A 531 -13.94 -13.89 6.28
N PHE A 532 -14.59 -12.77 5.90
CA PHE A 532 -15.70 -12.77 4.94
C PHE A 532 -15.20 -12.78 3.50
N THR A 533 -14.19 -11.95 3.19
CA THR A 533 -13.67 -11.86 1.84
C THR A 533 -12.93 -13.12 1.42
N ASP A 534 -12.26 -13.79 2.35
CA ASP A 534 -11.52 -15.03 2.09
C ASP A 534 -12.45 -16.22 1.80
N ASN A 535 -13.65 -16.21 2.37
CA ASN A 535 -14.66 -17.25 2.15
C ASN A 535 -15.70 -16.90 1.07
N GLY A 536 -15.64 -15.69 0.49
CA GLY A 536 -16.62 -15.21 -0.49
C GLY A 536 -18.01 -14.93 0.07
N ASN A 537 -18.22 -15.01 1.39
CA ASN A 537 -19.51 -14.85 2.05
C ASN A 537 -19.82 -13.39 2.36
N TRP A 538 -19.99 -12.60 1.30
CA TRP A 538 -20.33 -11.17 1.36
C TRP A 538 -20.92 -10.71 0.04
N SER A 539 -21.72 -9.65 0.06
CA SER A 539 -22.37 -9.07 -1.13
C SER A 539 -21.64 -7.81 -1.60
N MET A 540 -21.68 -6.74 -0.78
CA MET A 540 -20.93 -5.52 -1.00
C MET A 540 -20.01 -5.24 0.18
N PHE A 541 -18.91 -4.52 -0.05
CA PHE A 541 -17.92 -4.21 0.96
C PHE A 541 -17.40 -2.78 0.80
N ILE A 542 -17.52 -1.95 1.85
CA ILE A 542 -16.87 -0.65 1.90
C ILE A 542 -15.47 -0.85 2.47
N ALA A 543 -14.47 -0.66 1.63
CA ALA A 543 -13.09 -0.87 1.96
C ALA A 543 -12.22 0.33 1.59
N ARG A 544 -11.14 0.48 2.35
CA ARG A 544 -10.09 1.43 2.07
C ARG A 544 -9.23 0.94 0.92
N GLU A 545 -8.90 1.84 0.00
CA GLU A 545 -8.05 1.61 -1.15
C GLU A 545 -6.84 2.53 -1.18
N HIS A 546 -5.73 2.05 -1.76
CA HIS A 546 -4.47 2.77 -1.78
C HIS A 546 -3.52 2.29 -2.89
N TRP A 547 -4.04 2.02 -4.07
CA TRP A 547 -3.19 1.57 -5.18
C TRP A 547 -2.36 2.71 -5.74
N VAL A 548 -1.08 2.73 -5.41
CA VAL A 548 -0.13 3.79 -5.77
C VAL A 548 0.86 3.30 -6.84
N VAL A 549 1.42 2.12 -6.66
CA VAL A 549 2.44 1.55 -7.55
C VAL A 549 1.82 0.50 -8.47
N ALA A 550 1.87 0.74 -9.78
CA ALA A 550 1.22 -0.14 -10.76
C ALA A 550 1.73 -1.59 -10.71
N THR A 551 3.01 -1.80 -10.43
CA THR A 551 3.66 -3.11 -10.40
C THR A 551 3.53 -3.85 -9.07
N LYS A 552 3.11 -3.17 -7.99
CA LYS A 552 2.93 -3.76 -6.67
C LYS A 552 1.47 -4.10 -6.42
N ASN A 553 1.22 -5.23 -5.76
CA ASN A 553 -0.13 -5.71 -5.44
C ASN A 553 -1.05 -5.84 -6.68
N ILE A 554 -0.47 -6.14 -7.83
CA ILE A 554 -1.23 -6.18 -9.08
C ILE A 554 -2.35 -7.22 -9.03
N GLY A 555 -2.10 -8.40 -8.48
CA GLY A 555 -3.08 -9.47 -8.33
C GLY A 555 -4.17 -9.18 -7.26
N ASP A 556 -3.90 -8.27 -6.31
CA ASP A 556 -4.90 -7.80 -5.36
C ASP A 556 -5.89 -6.80 -5.97
N ARG A 557 -5.54 -6.21 -7.11
CA ARG A 557 -6.28 -5.12 -7.77
C ARG A 557 -6.80 -5.48 -9.16
N LEU A 558 -6.19 -6.45 -9.80
CA LEU A 558 -6.50 -6.92 -11.13
C LEU A 558 -6.48 -8.45 -11.16
N PRO A 559 -7.30 -9.08 -11.98
CA PRO A 559 -7.12 -10.50 -12.26
C PRO A 559 -5.80 -10.69 -13.03
N THR A 560 -5.10 -11.76 -12.68
CA THR A 560 -3.90 -12.22 -13.36
C THR A 560 -4.08 -13.69 -13.77
N THR A 561 -3.08 -14.30 -14.38
CA THR A 561 -3.14 -15.73 -14.72
C THR A 561 -3.13 -16.64 -13.49
N THR A 562 -2.75 -16.14 -12.32
CA THR A 562 -2.55 -16.94 -11.09
C THR A 562 -3.29 -16.41 -9.87
N GLN A 563 -3.84 -15.18 -9.94
CA GLN A 563 -4.47 -14.53 -8.80
C GLN A 563 -5.60 -13.61 -9.25
N ASN A 564 -6.66 -13.53 -8.46
CA ASN A 564 -7.77 -12.62 -8.65
C ASN A 564 -7.98 -11.74 -7.41
N PRO A 565 -8.49 -10.49 -7.59
CA PRO A 565 -8.78 -9.60 -6.48
C PRO A 565 -9.92 -10.16 -5.60
N ALA A 566 -10.00 -9.68 -4.35
CA ALA A 566 -10.96 -10.18 -3.37
C ALA A 566 -12.42 -10.11 -3.85
N TRP A 567 -12.76 -9.11 -4.67
CA TRP A 567 -14.12 -8.95 -5.21
C TRP A 567 -14.45 -9.83 -6.42
N HIS A 568 -13.49 -10.59 -6.92
CA HIS A 568 -13.74 -11.61 -7.93
C HIS A 568 -12.83 -12.83 -7.74
N ARG A 569 -12.84 -13.41 -6.55
CA ARG A 569 -12.18 -14.71 -6.32
C ARG A 569 -12.98 -15.79 -7.02
N ASP A 570 -12.33 -16.61 -7.83
CA ASP A 570 -12.90 -17.79 -8.45
C ASP A 570 -11.89 -18.95 -8.46
N ASN A 571 -12.39 -20.13 -8.82
CA ASN A 571 -11.58 -21.33 -8.98
C ASN A 571 -11.07 -21.52 -10.43
N GLY A 572 -11.10 -20.46 -11.24
CA GLY A 572 -10.64 -20.40 -12.63
C GLY A 572 -11.77 -20.42 -13.66
N GLY A 573 -11.82 -19.40 -14.53
CA GLY A 573 -12.69 -19.34 -15.69
C GLY A 573 -13.99 -18.54 -15.56
N ASP A 574 -14.19 -17.82 -14.47
CA ASP A 574 -15.40 -17.00 -14.22
C ASP A 574 -15.25 -15.52 -14.61
N LEU A 575 -14.16 -15.13 -15.27
CA LEU A 575 -13.87 -13.75 -15.61
C LEU A 575 -14.91 -13.13 -16.56
N LEU A 576 -15.19 -11.86 -16.36
CA LEU A 576 -15.98 -11.04 -17.27
C LEU A 576 -15.12 -10.58 -18.46
N PRO A 577 -15.69 -10.29 -19.64
CA PRO A 577 -14.91 -9.93 -20.84
C PRO A 577 -13.93 -8.76 -20.63
N PHE A 578 -14.29 -7.75 -19.82
CA PHE A 578 -13.39 -6.65 -19.54
C PHE A 578 -12.24 -7.06 -18.59
N GLU A 579 -12.45 -8.07 -17.75
CA GLU A 579 -11.41 -8.61 -16.87
C GLU A 579 -10.36 -9.37 -17.65
N GLU A 580 -10.75 -10.07 -18.73
CA GLU A 580 -9.78 -10.67 -19.67
C GLU A 580 -8.86 -9.60 -20.28
N THR A 581 -9.41 -8.41 -20.60
CA THR A 581 -8.61 -7.24 -21.01
C THR A 581 -7.68 -6.77 -19.91
N LEU A 582 -8.13 -6.75 -18.65
CA LEU A 582 -7.28 -6.40 -17.51
C LEU A 582 -6.15 -7.41 -17.30
N VAL A 583 -6.42 -8.71 -17.47
CA VAL A 583 -5.39 -9.78 -17.43
C VAL A 583 -4.29 -9.52 -18.46
N GLU A 584 -4.65 -9.21 -19.71
CA GLU A 584 -3.68 -8.93 -20.78
C GLU A 584 -2.81 -7.70 -20.43
N LYS A 585 -3.44 -6.65 -19.91
CA LYS A 585 -2.69 -5.43 -19.50
C LYS A 585 -1.83 -5.66 -18.27
N ALA A 586 -2.32 -6.42 -17.28
CA ALA A 586 -1.54 -6.84 -16.13
C ALA A 586 -0.30 -7.66 -16.57
N LYS A 587 -0.48 -8.59 -17.51
CA LYS A 587 0.61 -9.36 -18.10
C LYS A 587 1.64 -8.46 -18.80
N GLY A 588 1.18 -7.44 -19.52
CA GLY A 588 2.06 -6.42 -20.13
C GLY A 588 2.90 -5.70 -19.09
N ILE A 589 2.29 -5.19 -18.00
CA ILE A 589 3.02 -4.54 -16.91
C ILE A 589 4.05 -5.48 -16.27
N LEU A 590 3.69 -6.74 -16.07
CA LEU A 590 4.59 -7.73 -15.45
C LEU A 590 5.76 -8.13 -16.36
N ALA A 591 5.65 -7.94 -17.68
CA ALA A 591 6.65 -8.35 -18.67
C ALA A 591 7.59 -7.22 -19.10
N THR A 592 7.18 -5.95 -18.98
CA THR A 592 7.97 -4.81 -19.50
C THR A 592 8.95 -4.25 -18.47
N ASN A 593 10.01 -3.58 -18.99
CA ASN A 593 10.97 -2.78 -18.20
C ASN A 593 10.86 -1.29 -18.51
N ASP A 594 10.12 -0.97 -19.56
CA ASP A 594 9.94 0.41 -19.99
C ASP A 594 8.87 1.08 -19.11
N LEU A 595 9.29 2.01 -18.26
CA LEU A 595 8.39 2.76 -17.38
C LEU A 595 7.36 3.57 -18.16
N SER A 596 7.65 3.97 -19.39
CA SER A 596 6.68 4.66 -20.27
C SER A 596 5.58 3.70 -20.74
N GLU A 597 5.93 2.46 -21.01
CA GLU A 597 4.98 1.39 -21.33
C GLU A 597 4.13 1.02 -20.10
N VAL A 598 4.76 0.87 -18.92
CA VAL A 598 4.04 0.69 -17.64
C VAL A 598 3.02 1.82 -17.44
N ALA A 599 3.42 3.07 -17.64
CA ALA A 599 2.53 4.22 -17.50
C ALA A 599 1.38 4.21 -18.52
N SER A 600 1.64 3.79 -19.76
CA SER A 600 0.61 3.64 -20.79
C SER A 600 -0.40 2.56 -20.45
N LEU A 601 0.08 1.37 -20.04
CA LEU A 601 -0.77 0.26 -19.64
C LEU A 601 -1.58 0.60 -18.38
N ALA A 602 -0.99 1.33 -17.43
CA ALA A 602 -1.69 1.77 -16.23
C ALA A 602 -2.83 2.74 -16.55
N ARG A 603 -2.65 3.68 -17.50
CA ARG A 603 -3.75 4.54 -17.99
C ARG A 603 -4.88 3.74 -18.63
N ASP A 604 -4.53 2.77 -19.47
CA ASP A 604 -5.53 1.88 -20.07
C ASP A 604 -6.29 1.09 -19.00
N ILE A 605 -5.59 0.56 -18.00
CA ILE A 605 -6.20 -0.15 -16.87
C ILE A 605 -7.16 0.78 -16.11
N GLN A 606 -6.74 2.01 -15.83
CA GLN A 606 -7.59 3.01 -15.17
C GLN A 606 -8.88 3.23 -15.96
N ARG A 607 -8.79 3.41 -17.27
CA ARG A 607 -9.95 3.56 -18.16
C ARG A 607 -10.86 2.34 -18.12
N VAL A 608 -10.33 1.14 -18.34
CA VAL A 608 -11.13 -0.11 -18.38
C VAL A 608 -11.81 -0.35 -17.02
N ARG A 609 -11.10 -0.16 -15.91
CA ARG A 609 -11.67 -0.33 -14.57
C ARG A 609 -12.84 0.63 -14.31
N THR A 610 -12.64 1.92 -14.59
CA THR A 610 -13.62 2.95 -14.29
C THR A 610 -14.81 2.92 -15.26
N GLU A 611 -14.57 2.65 -16.56
CA GLU A 611 -15.66 2.48 -17.54
C GLU A 611 -16.60 1.32 -17.16
N ASN A 612 -16.05 0.23 -16.66
CA ASN A 612 -16.80 -0.94 -16.24
C ASN A 612 -17.25 -0.91 -14.77
N VAL A 613 -16.95 0.17 -14.06
CA VAL A 613 -17.20 0.29 -12.61
C VAL A 613 -16.76 -0.98 -11.88
N TYR A 614 -15.50 -1.36 -12.05
CA TYR A 614 -14.96 -2.58 -11.44
C TYR A 614 -15.03 -2.51 -9.92
N THR A 615 -14.84 -1.32 -9.36
CA THR A 615 -15.24 -0.93 -8.01
C THR A 615 -15.95 0.42 -8.08
N VAL A 616 -16.91 0.67 -7.21
CA VAL A 616 -17.55 1.99 -7.10
C VAL A 616 -16.69 2.86 -6.20
N GLY A 617 -15.87 3.71 -6.79
CA GLY A 617 -15.11 4.68 -6.01
C GLY A 617 -16.03 5.62 -5.24
N LEU A 618 -15.72 5.87 -3.99
CA LEU A 618 -16.48 6.77 -3.12
C LEU A 618 -15.76 8.11 -2.95
N ILE A 619 -14.80 8.16 -2.05
CA ILE A 619 -14.04 9.37 -1.73
C ILE A 619 -12.55 9.05 -1.59
N GLN A 620 -11.72 10.08 -1.70
CA GLN A 620 -10.30 10.00 -1.36
C GLN A 620 -9.91 11.16 -0.44
N ALA A 621 -9.03 10.88 0.51
CA ALA A 621 -8.48 11.83 1.46
C ALA A 621 -7.03 12.19 1.10
N PRO A 622 -6.54 13.40 1.46
CA PRO A 622 -5.14 13.71 1.30
C PRO A 622 -4.29 12.81 2.22
N ALA A 623 -3.08 12.49 1.80
CA ALA A 623 -2.08 12.02 2.73
C ALA A 623 -1.81 13.14 3.73
N ALA A 624 -1.93 12.83 5.01
CA ALA A 624 -1.70 13.81 6.07
C ALA A 624 -0.87 13.18 7.16
N LEU A 625 0.24 13.85 7.46
CA LEU A 625 1.15 13.50 8.54
C LEU A 625 0.95 14.50 9.69
N LEU A 626 0.62 13.98 10.84
CA LEU A 626 0.73 14.70 12.11
C LEU A 626 1.96 14.20 12.84
N ILE A 627 2.94 15.06 13.03
CA ILE A 627 4.23 14.68 13.61
C ILE A 627 4.63 15.60 14.75
N ASN A 628 5.22 15.04 15.80
CA ASN A 628 5.77 15.82 16.90
C ASN A 628 6.95 16.67 16.40
N LYS A 629 7.00 17.95 16.77
CA LYS A 629 8.03 18.91 16.35
C LYS A 629 9.45 18.53 16.77
N ARG A 630 9.60 17.65 17.76
CA ARG A 630 10.90 17.10 18.18
C ARG A 630 11.48 16.10 17.18
N ILE A 631 10.65 15.55 16.30
CA ILE A 631 11.08 14.61 15.26
C ILE A 631 11.65 15.40 14.08
N LYS A 632 12.87 15.10 13.72
CA LYS A 632 13.63 15.73 12.64
C LYS A 632 13.79 14.80 11.44
N ASN A 633 14.23 15.35 10.31
CA ASN A 633 14.39 14.66 9.02
C ASN A 633 13.09 14.03 8.46
N ASN A 634 11.96 14.57 8.90
CA ASN A 634 10.71 14.20 8.30
C ASN A 634 10.47 15.05 7.04
N HIS A 635 10.54 14.41 5.90
CA HIS A 635 10.40 15.07 4.59
C HIS A 635 9.00 15.68 4.42
N PRO A 636 8.88 16.98 4.07
CA PRO A 636 7.58 17.58 3.76
C PRO A 636 6.90 16.85 2.59
N GLY A 637 5.62 16.51 2.76
CA GLY A 637 4.84 15.81 1.73
C GLY A 637 5.10 14.32 1.63
N ALA A 638 5.94 13.72 2.50
CA ALA A 638 6.07 12.27 2.56
C ALA A 638 4.69 11.62 2.72
N PRO A 639 4.33 10.68 1.85
CA PRO A 639 3.09 9.95 1.98
C PRO A 639 3.21 8.98 3.16
N VAL A 640 2.42 9.19 4.17
CA VAL A 640 2.61 8.57 5.47
C VAL A 640 1.83 7.28 5.64
N TYR A 641 1.27 6.80 4.57
CA TYR A 641 0.27 5.76 4.72
C TYR A 641 0.71 4.39 4.21
N MET A 642 1.67 4.34 3.34
CA MET A 642 1.95 3.11 2.59
C MET A 642 3.23 2.44 3.04
N TYR A 643 3.16 1.62 4.03
CA TYR A 643 4.17 0.65 4.47
C TYR A 643 5.61 1.01 4.00
N GLU A 644 6.29 0.18 3.23
CA GLU A 644 7.63 0.46 2.73
C GLU A 644 7.72 1.71 1.83
N TRP A 645 6.60 2.15 1.26
CA TRP A 645 6.54 3.34 0.43
C TRP A 645 6.73 4.65 1.20
N ALA A 646 6.20 4.73 2.41
CA ALA A 646 6.12 5.96 3.19
C ALA A 646 6.64 5.84 4.62
N GLU A 647 6.39 4.73 5.29
CA GLU A 647 6.83 4.51 6.67
C GLU A 647 8.34 4.34 6.74
N ASP A 648 8.97 4.00 5.62
CA ASP A 648 10.40 3.78 5.49
C ASP A 648 11.23 4.99 5.93
N GLY A 649 10.87 6.18 5.48
CA GLY A 649 11.56 7.42 5.85
C GLY A 649 11.46 7.76 7.34
N VAL A 650 10.34 7.43 7.97
CA VAL A 650 10.06 7.70 9.38
C VAL A 650 10.60 6.59 10.28
N MET A 651 10.50 5.33 9.86
CA MET A 651 10.77 4.17 10.69
C MET A 651 12.22 3.66 10.58
N LEU A 652 12.90 3.95 9.48
CA LEU A 652 14.20 3.38 9.17
C LEU A 652 15.40 4.22 9.62
N SER A 653 15.24 5.14 10.56
CA SER A 653 16.48 5.61 11.16
C SER A 653 17.11 6.91 10.67
N LEU A 654 16.65 7.51 9.59
CA LEU A 654 17.15 8.81 9.14
C LEU A 654 16.60 9.98 9.96
N ILE A 655 15.46 9.78 10.65
CA ILE A 655 14.94 10.77 11.57
C ILE A 655 15.62 10.67 12.92
N HIS A 656 15.80 11.80 13.57
CA HIS A 656 16.35 11.88 14.91
C HIS A 656 15.45 12.71 15.83
N ILE A 657 15.64 12.58 17.13
CA ILE A 657 14.85 13.26 18.15
C ILE A 657 15.72 14.35 18.74
N SER A 658 15.34 15.62 18.54
CA SER A 658 15.90 16.72 19.34
C SER A 658 15.17 16.77 20.69
N GLU A 659 15.82 16.31 21.76
CA GLU A 659 15.30 16.58 23.10
C GLU A 659 15.43 18.08 23.40
N PRO A 660 14.40 18.72 23.99
CA PRO A 660 14.60 20.05 24.54
C PRO A 660 15.70 19.92 25.60
N THR A 661 16.74 20.75 25.48
CA THR A 661 17.77 20.88 26.50
C THR A 661 17.05 21.09 27.83
N ARG A 662 17.16 20.12 28.75
CA ARG A 662 16.69 20.35 30.13
C ARG A 662 17.39 21.61 30.64
N PRO A 663 16.66 22.61 31.18
CA PRO A 663 17.32 23.68 31.87
C PRO A 663 18.20 23.04 32.93
N SER A 664 19.49 23.32 32.90
CA SER A 664 20.41 22.92 33.95
C SER A 664 19.88 23.50 35.25
N SER A 665 19.29 22.65 36.09
CA SER A 665 18.91 22.96 37.45
C SER A 665 20.13 23.09 38.33
#